data_07c1fee5682be67dab9a6e6e5629c862
#
_entry.id   07c1fee5682be67dab9a6e6e5629c862
#
_cell.length_a   1.000
_cell.length_b   1.000
_cell.length_c   1.000
_cell.angle_alpha   90.00
_cell.angle_beta   90.00
_cell.angle_gamma   90.00
#
_symmetry.space_group_name_H-M   'P 1'
#
loop_
_entity.id
_entity.type
_entity.pdbx_description
1 polymer ?
#
loop_
_entity_poly.entity_id
_entity_poly.type
_entity_poly.pdbx_seq_one_letter_code
_entity_poly.pdbx_strand_id
1 'polypeptide(L)'
;MIETVPESFFKTRLRGQFHKARVSQPRTRPKRIARQFLCLISVVAMLLLPYSAGTALGKTAPGTRSNKTAARRGSEPKPERLAHAVTIYRDIYGVPHIYGPNDASCVFGYAYAQAQDNFKQVEDSYIHALGRAAEVDGPKALPSDLLNRALEITRLSQEEYQRTTGRIREICDAFAAGLNYYLAHNPEVHPRLITRFEPWYLFAFNRYALYQLFIFGKAGIKDNEIKPASEYKDIAAQIGSNMWAISPQKSADGHAMLLINPHQPFFGPGQWYEGHLHSDEGWDMSGASFFGSPFPTIGHNQYLGWSHTVNEPDIIDLYAEKFDKASDPLAYRYGDGYREATKWTETVKIKTGSGVETKTYAFKKTHHGPVVAERAGEQLTVRLAMLEEGGQLDEWYAMSKSKSMAEFKAAMSKVAIPMFNAMYADRDGNIFYVYNGAVPKRSTKFDWSKPVDGSNPETEWQGYHSFDELPQVTNPPSGFVQNCNSTPFLTTTEGNPDKSKFPPYMVGEGDTPRAQISRRILAKENKFTYEEWAKDAFDTHILQAERDIPALSVDFDKLKQQDPARARKLEPAVADLKGWDMVSSIDSKPMTLYALWFERFGQLKGAGDKDPLLRMKALEQVINDLQRDFGTWKVAWGEVNRLERRDTLGDQAFSDNAESLPTAGGPGWLGVVFNFYTRPQKGEKRRYGVAGHSFVSVIDFGPQVQARSILVFGETADPSSPHYFDQAKLYAQEQFKPAWFALPDIKAHLERAYRPGEETHTMAAGH
;
A
#
# COMPACT_ATOMS: atom_id res chain seq x y z
N MET A 1 -19.30 -18.02 -18.80
CA MET A 1 -18.07 -18.81 -18.63
C MET A 1 -16.92 -17.84 -18.86
N ILE A 2 -16.36 -17.32 -17.79
CA ILE A 2 -15.20 -16.44 -17.82
C ILE A 2 -14.00 -17.36 -17.71
N GLU A 3 -13.26 -17.56 -18.81
CA GLU A 3 -11.99 -18.26 -18.77
C GLU A 3 -10.94 -17.36 -18.11
N THR A 4 -10.53 -17.79 -16.93
CA THR A 4 -9.51 -17.16 -16.10
C THR A 4 -8.13 -17.53 -16.62
N VAL A 5 -7.23 -16.55 -16.72
CA VAL A 5 -5.79 -16.77 -16.91
C VAL A 5 -5.27 -17.62 -15.75
N PRO A 6 -4.58 -18.76 -15.98
CA PRO A 6 -4.16 -19.63 -14.90
C PRO A 6 -3.12 -18.99 -13.99
N GLU A 7 -3.29 -19.10 -12.68
CA GLU A 7 -2.37 -18.68 -11.61
C GLU A 7 -0.92 -19.16 -11.76
N SER A 8 -0.67 -20.18 -12.60
CA SER A 8 0.64 -20.76 -12.85
C SER A 8 1.64 -19.80 -13.50
N PHE A 9 1.18 -18.71 -14.11
CA PHE A 9 2.07 -17.78 -14.83
C PHE A 9 2.95 -16.93 -13.89
N PHE A 10 2.46 -16.62 -12.70
CA PHE A 10 3.21 -15.82 -11.72
C PHE A 10 4.12 -16.66 -10.81
N LYS A 11 3.72 -17.89 -10.47
CA LYS A 11 4.52 -18.75 -9.55
C LYS A 11 5.73 -19.42 -10.21
N THR A 12 5.76 -19.60 -11.53
CA THR A 12 6.83 -20.35 -12.22
C THR A 12 8.08 -19.51 -12.52
N ARG A 13 8.01 -18.19 -12.45
CA ARG A 13 9.16 -17.31 -12.77
C ARG A 13 10.12 -17.08 -11.61
N LEU A 14 9.73 -17.36 -10.36
CA LEU A 14 10.58 -17.21 -9.17
C LEU A 14 11.35 -18.47 -8.76
N ARG A 15 11.13 -19.63 -9.41
CA ARG A 15 11.78 -20.92 -9.02
C ARG A 15 12.74 -21.55 -10.04
N GLY A 16 13.14 -20.89 -11.05
CA GLY A 16 13.92 -21.52 -12.12
C GLY A 16 15.23 -20.84 -12.45
N GLN A 17 16.25 -20.90 -11.59
CA GLN A 17 17.67 -20.95 -12.01
C GLN A 17 18.62 -21.07 -10.81
N PHE A 18 18.75 -22.27 -10.27
CA PHE A 18 19.99 -22.69 -9.61
C PHE A 18 20.41 -24.05 -10.16
N HIS A 19 21.21 -24.02 -11.22
CA HIS A 19 21.93 -25.18 -11.66
C HIS A 19 23.23 -25.32 -10.85
N LYS A 20 23.37 -26.49 -10.22
CA LYS A 20 24.55 -26.94 -9.47
C LYS A 20 25.79 -26.97 -10.37
N ALA A 21 26.76 -26.14 -10.05
CA ALA A 21 28.15 -26.40 -10.43
C ALA A 21 28.89 -27.00 -9.23
N ARG A 22 29.25 -28.28 -9.34
CA ARG A 22 30.19 -28.94 -8.43
C ARG A 22 31.57 -28.37 -8.69
N VAL A 23 32.22 -27.83 -7.69
CA VAL A 23 33.68 -27.68 -7.66
C VAL A 23 34.20 -28.32 -6.39
N SER A 24 35.16 -29.20 -6.60
CA SER A 24 35.87 -30.04 -5.67
C SER A 24 36.73 -29.24 -4.67
N GLN A 25 36.71 -29.70 -3.43
CA GLN A 25 37.67 -29.28 -2.39
C GLN A 25 39.06 -29.90 -2.57
N PRO A 26 40.09 -29.30 -1.98
CA PRO A 26 41.07 -30.07 -1.26
C PRO A 26 41.18 -29.72 0.21
N ARG A 27 41.34 -30.78 1.00
CA ARG A 27 41.57 -30.79 2.45
C ARG A 27 42.98 -30.29 2.77
N THR A 28 43.11 -29.49 3.83
CA THR A 28 44.22 -29.62 4.78
C THR A 28 43.83 -29.03 6.14
N ARG A 29 44.06 -29.81 7.18
CA ARG A 29 44.11 -29.47 8.62
C ARG A 29 45.56 -29.45 9.09
N PRO A 30 45.89 -29.18 10.35
CA PRO A 30 45.63 -28.01 11.24
C PRO A 30 46.95 -27.51 11.93
N LYS A 31 46.90 -26.41 12.67
CA LYS A 31 47.76 -26.23 13.85
C LYS A 31 47.22 -25.24 14.87
N ARG A 32 47.12 -25.73 16.11
CA ARG A 32 46.91 -25.03 17.38
C ARG A 32 48.04 -24.04 17.68
N ILE A 33 47.76 -22.91 18.27
CA ILE A 33 48.55 -22.34 19.38
C ILE A 33 47.60 -21.57 20.31
N ALA A 34 47.64 -21.93 21.59
CA ALA A 34 46.98 -21.27 22.72
C ALA A 34 47.97 -20.32 23.42
N ARG A 35 47.45 -19.30 24.09
CA ARG A 35 47.90 -18.65 25.34
C ARG A 35 47.19 -17.33 25.48
N GLN A 36 46.31 -17.17 26.45
CA GLN A 36 46.48 -16.83 27.87
C GLN A 36 46.94 -15.39 28.11
N PHE A 37 46.10 -14.64 28.80
CA PHE A 37 46.26 -13.99 30.11
C PHE A 37 45.17 -12.93 30.24
N LEU A 38 44.30 -12.98 31.15
CA LEU A 38 44.16 -12.82 32.61
C LEU A 38 43.95 -11.34 33.05
N CYS A 39 42.80 -11.16 33.73
CA CYS A 39 42.50 -10.36 34.92
C CYS A 39 42.61 -8.82 34.94
N LEU A 40 41.53 -8.19 35.40
CA LEU A 40 41.35 -7.59 36.77
C LEU A 40 39.93 -6.94 36.79
N ILE A 41 39.01 -7.32 37.51
CA ILE A 41 38.45 -7.21 38.88
C ILE A 41 38.76 -5.85 39.58
N SER A 42 37.67 -5.13 39.90
CA SER A 42 37.43 -4.36 41.15
C SER A 42 36.00 -3.79 41.06
N VAL A 43 34.99 -4.29 41.73
CA VAL A 43 34.67 -4.37 43.17
C VAL A 43 34.28 -3.02 43.80
N VAL A 44 32.98 -2.91 44.11
CA VAL A 44 32.28 -2.50 45.34
C VAL A 44 32.21 -1.04 45.75
N ALA A 45 30.99 -0.53 45.96
CA ALA A 45 30.50 -0.30 47.33
C ALA A 45 29.02 0.06 47.39
N MET A 46 28.29 -0.74 48.08
CA MET A 46 27.03 -0.45 48.80
C MET A 46 27.25 0.61 49.85
N LEU A 47 26.25 1.44 50.13
CA LEU A 47 25.99 1.96 51.47
C LEU A 47 24.47 2.02 51.73
N LEU A 48 24.13 1.35 52.83
CA LEU A 48 22.82 1.20 53.44
C LEU A 48 22.69 2.19 54.64
N LEU A 49 21.45 2.73 54.76
CA LEU A 49 20.67 2.98 55.99
C LEU A 49 21.10 4.12 56.97
N PRO A 50 20.25 4.55 57.91
CA PRO A 50 19.12 3.85 58.53
C PRO A 50 17.83 4.66 58.84
N TYR A 51 16.83 3.87 59.22
CA TYR A 51 15.58 4.17 59.92
C TYR A 51 15.77 4.90 61.27
N SER A 52 14.86 5.81 61.62
CA SER A 52 14.50 6.05 63.02
C SER A 52 13.02 6.40 63.18
N ALA A 53 12.37 5.67 64.03
CA ALA A 53 10.99 5.81 64.45
C ALA A 53 10.88 6.86 65.59
N GLY A 54 9.78 7.57 65.60
CA GLY A 54 9.40 8.45 66.70
C GLY A 54 7.85 8.57 66.76
N THR A 55 7.33 7.94 67.79
CA THR A 55 5.91 7.97 68.22
C THR A 55 5.52 9.26 68.93
N ALA A 56 4.35 9.81 68.62
CA ALA A 56 3.52 10.49 69.63
C ALA A 56 2.06 10.60 69.20
N LEU A 57 1.18 10.23 70.12
CA LEU A 57 -0.26 10.20 70.08
C LEU A 57 -0.89 11.62 70.13
N GLY A 58 -2.01 11.80 69.41
CA GLY A 58 -2.92 12.90 69.60
C GLY A 58 -4.25 12.66 68.89
N LYS A 59 -5.28 12.28 69.63
CA LYS A 59 -6.66 12.08 69.19
C LYS A 59 -7.34 13.39 68.87
N THR A 60 -8.05 13.50 67.70
CA THR A 60 -9.43 14.01 67.59
C THR A 60 -9.97 13.70 66.18
N ALA A 61 -11.15 13.13 66.11
CA ALA A 61 -12.00 12.99 64.90
C ALA A 61 -13.24 13.90 65.08
N PRO A 62 -14.16 14.04 64.07
CA PRO A 62 -14.13 13.73 62.66
C PRO A 62 -14.56 14.91 61.77
N GLY A 63 -14.13 14.89 60.54
CA GLY A 63 -14.67 15.78 59.52
C GLY A 63 -14.51 15.11 58.14
N THR A 64 -15.56 14.44 57.74
CA THR A 64 -15.71 13.84 56.40
C THR A 64 -15.65 14.92 55.32
N ARG A 65 -14.54 15.01 54.57
CA ARG A 65 -14.53 15.57 53.21
C ARG A 65 -13.95 14.51 52.29
N SER A 66 -14.89 13.85 51.60
CA SER A 66 -14.61 13.00 50.45
C SER A 66 -14.05 13.86 49.33
N ASN A 67 -12.71 13.90 49.16
CA ASN A 67 -12.08 14.32 47.94
C ASN A 67 -12.10 13.14 46.95
N LYS A 68 -13.24 12.95 46.26
CA LYS A 68 -13.26 12.28 44.99
C LYS A 68 -12.55 13.19 44.00
N THR A 69 -11.30 12.93 43.69
CA THR A 69 -10.68 13.34 42.46
C THR A 69 -11.43 12.62 41.33
N ALA A 70 -12.56 13.20 40.93
CA ALA A 70 -13.16 12.90 39.66
C ALA A 70 -12.13 13.31 38.59
N ALA A 71 -11.50 12.34 37.95
CA ALA A 71 -10.86 12.58 36.69
C ALA A 71 -11.86 13.41 35.84
N ARG A 72 -11.48 14.63 35.49
CA ARG A 72 -12.22 15.44 34.54
C ARG A 72 -12.26 14.59 33.24
N ARG A 73 -13.40 13.93 33.01
CA ARG A 73 -13.80 13.57 31.65
C ARG A 73 -13.89 14.91 30.94
N GLY A 74 -12.92 15.20 30.10
CA GLY A 74 -13.02 16.31 29.17
C GLY A 74 -14.38 16.19 28.49
N SER A 75 -15.19 17.25 28.53
CA SER A 75 -16.44 17.29 27.77
C SER A 75 -16.06 17.01 26.31
N GLU A 76 -16.69 16.00 25.71
CA GLU A 76 -16.61 15.77 24.25
C GLU A 76 -16.76 17.11 23.53
N PRO A 77 -15.86 17.48 22.61
CA PRO A 77 -16.01 18.75 21.91
C PRO A 77 -17.32 18.68 21.12
N LYS A 78 -18.19 19.66 21.34
CA LYS A 78 -19.44 19.77 20.57
C LYS A 78 -19.04 19.89 19.08
N PRO A 79 -19.62 19.12 18.16
CA PRO A 79 -19.29 19.14 16.74
C PRO A 79 -19.34 20.55 16.14
N GLU A 80 -20.33 21.37 16.56
CA GLU A 80 -20.50 22.75 16.14
C GLU A 80 -19.28 23.62 16.50
N ARG A 81 -18.68 23.39 17.66
CA ARG A 81 -17.49 24.11 18.08
C ARG A 81 -16.27 23.78 17.20
N LEU A 82 -16.13 22.53 16.79
CA LEU A 82 -15.08 22.11 15.86
C LEU A 82 -15.33 22.70 14.47
N ALA A 83 -16.57 22.66 13.99
CA ALA A 83 -16.96 23.23 12.70
C ALA A 83 -16.67 24.74 12.60
N HIS A 84 -17.03 25.51 13.62
CA HIS A 84 -16.74 26.95 13.65
C HIS A 84 -15.27 27.30 13.86
N ALA A 85 -14.47 26.36 14.38
CA ALA A 85 -13.05 26.59 14.65
C ALA A 85 -12.15 26.34 13.41
N VAL A 86 -12.66 25.66 12.37
CA VAL A 86 -11.87 25.27 11.20
C VAL A 86 -12.29 26.05 9.95
N THR A 87 -11.32 26.39 9.10
CA THR A 87 -11.57 26.93 7.77
C THR A 87 -11.03 25.96 6.73
N ILE A 88 -11.85 25.61 5.75
CA ILE A 88 -11.50 24.81 4.59
C ILE A 88 -11.30 25.76 3.42
N TYR A 89 -10.06 25.85 2.92
CA TYR A 89 -9.73 26.53 1.67
C TYR A 89 -9.70 25.48 0.56
N ARG A 90 -10.45 25.69 -0.52
CA ARG A 90 -10.37 24.87 -1.73
C ARG A 90 -9.59 25.64 -2.76
N ASP A 91 -8.54 25.04 -3.27
CA ASP A 91 -7.80 25.58 -4.41
C ASP A 91 -8.54 25.36 -5.75
N ILE A 92 -8.00 25.88 -6.83
CA ILE A 92 -8.59 25.79 -8.19
C ILE A 92 -8.63 24.36 -8.76
N TYR A 93 -8.08 23.36 -8.06
CA TYR A 93 -8.19 21.93 -8.37
C TYR A 93 -9.09 21.18 -7.37
N GLY A 94 -9.74 21.93 -6.48
CA GLY A 94 -10.62 21.38 -5.46
C GLY A 94 -9.92 20.79 -4.24
N VAL A 95 -8.58 20.80 -4.18
CA VAL A 95 -7.84 20.23 -3.05
C VAL A 95 -8.17 20.99 -1.76
N PRO A 96 -8.54 20.28 -0.66
CA PRO A 96 -8.85 20.94 0.60
C PRO A 96 -7.59 21.21 1.41
N HIS A 97 -7.43 22.46 1.82
CA HIS A 97 -6.45 22.92 2.79
C HIS A 97 -7.19 23.30 4.07
N ILE A 98 -6.98 22.52 5.13
CA ILE A 98 -7.72 22.58 6.38
C ILE A 98 -6.91 23.35 7.43
N TYR A 99 -7.39 24.49 7.85
CA TYR A 99 -6.72 25.35 8.84
C TYR A 99 -7.52 25.40 10.13
N GLY A 100 -6.88 25.09 11.25
CA GLY A 100 -7.56 25.07 12.55
C GLY A 100 -6.62 25.29 13.74
N PRO A 101 -7.17 25.65 14.92
CA PRO A 101 -6.37 25.98 16.11
C PRO A 101 -5.72 24.75 16.77
N ASN A 102 -6.16 23.55 16.44
CA ASN A 102 -5.61 22.31 16.99
C ASN A 102 -5.81 21.13 16.03
N ASP A 103 -5.06 20.05 16.26
CA ASP A 103 -5.05 18.86 15.41
C ASP A 103 -6.44 18.24 15.26
N ALA A 104 -7.21 18.17 16.34
CA ALA A 104 -8.58 17.61 16.33
C ALA A 104 -9.52 18.42 15.43
N SER A 105 -9.43 19.76 15.43
CA SER A 105 -10.22 20.61 14.54
C SER A 105 -9.86 20.35 13.07
N CYS A 106 -8.57 20.20 12.76
CA CYS A 106 -8.11 19.91 11.41
C CYS A 106 -8.60 18.54 10.93
N VAL A 107 -8.55 17.52 11.78
CA VAL A 107 -9.06 16.18 11.46
C VAL A 107 -10.58 16.20 11.26
N PHE A 108 -11.33 16.97 12.06
CA PHE A 108 -12.76 17.17 11.84
C PHE A 108 -13.04 17.79 10.46
N GLY A 109 -12.33 18.85 10.11
CA GLY A 109 -12.46 19.52 8.80
C GLY A 109 -12.07 18.61 7.64
N TYR A 110 -11.02 17.79 7.80
CA TYR A 110 -10.59 16.83 6.79
C TYR A 110 -11.61 15.70 6.56
N ALA A 111 -12.22 15.20 7.66
CA ALA A 111 -13.31 14.23 7.58
C ALA A 111 -14.52 14.80 6.84
N TYR A 112 -14.89 16.06 7.17
CA TYR A 112 -15.98 16.76 6.51
C TYR A 112 -15.70 16.95 5.01
N ALA A 113 -14.49 17.39 4.63
CA ALA A 113 -14.10 17.59 3.24
C ALA A 113 -14.12 16.27 2.44
N GLN A 114 -13.59 15.17 3.02
CA GLN A 114 -13.68 13.85 2.40
C GLN A 114 -15.13 13.41 2.15
N ALA A 115 -16.02 13.64 3.13
CA ALA A 115 -17.42 13.30 2.99
C ALA A 115 -18.12 14.17 1.94
N GLN A 116 -17.80 15.45 1.86
CA GLN A 116 -18.34 16.37 0.86
C GLN A 116 -17.99 15.94 -0.56
N ASP A 117 -16.75 15.51 -0.79
CA ASP A 117 -16.25 15.14 -2.11
C ASP A 117 -16.59 13.69 -2.48
N ASN A 118 -16.57 12.76 -1.50
CA ASN A 118 -16.49 11.33 -1.76
C ASN A 118 -17.20 10.49 -0.68
N PHE A 119 -18.37 10.92 -0.20
CA PHE A 119 -19.08 10.24 0.91
C PHE A 119 -19.24 8.74 0.66
N LYS A 120 -19.67 8.35 -0.53
CA LYS A 120 -19.88 6.95 -0.90
C LYS A 120 -18.60 6.11 -0.76
N GLN A 121 -17.46 6.63 -1.19
CA GLN A 121 -16.17 5.93 -1.10
C GLN A 121 -15.69 5.80 0.35
N VAL A 122 -15.92 6.85 1.15
CA VAL A 122 -15.64 6.83 2.60
C VAL A 122 -16.52 5.79 3.29
N GLU A 123 -17.84 5.80 3.01
CA GLU A 123 -18.77 4.83 3.58
C GLU A 123 -18.41 3.39 3.16
N ASP A 124 -18.12 3.16 1.86
CA ASP A 124 -17.74 1.84 1.34
C ASP A 124 -16.46 1.30 2.02
N SER A 125 -15.47 2.17 2.27
CA SER A 125 -14.26 1.79 3.02
C SER A 125 -14.60 1.25 4.41
N TYR A 126 -15.52 1.89 5.11
CA TYR A 126 -15.96 1.44 6.43
C TYR A 126 -16.91 0.24 6.39
N ILE A 127 -17.78 0.11 5.38
CA ILE A 127 -18.61 -1.08 5.19
C ILE A 127 -17.73 -2.33 5.07
N HIS A 128 -16.67 -2.27 4.28
CA HIS A 128 -15.69 -3.33 4.15
C HIS A 128 -14.90 -3.56 5.46
N ALA A 129 -14.41 -2.49 6.08
CA ALA A 129 -13.65 -2.56 7.33
C ALA A 129 -14.43 -3.20 8.49
N LEU A 130 -15.75 -3.04 8.50
CA LEU A 130 -16.65 -3.62 9.49
C LEU A 130 -17.11 -5.05 9.14
N GLY A 131 -16.69 -5.60 7.99
CA GLY A 131 -17.14 -6.90 7.51
C GLY A 131 -18.65 -6.95 7.26
N ARG A 132 -19.20 -5.90 6.63
CA ARG A 132 -20.62 -5.72 6.36
C ARG A 132 -20.94 -5.55 4.86
N ALA A 133 -19.97 -5.81 4.00
CA ALA A 133 -20.13 -5.60 2.56
C ALA A 133 -21.20 -6.52 1.95
N ALA A 134 -21.40 -7.73 2.48
CA ALA A 134 -22.45 -8.62 2.02
C ALA A 134 -23.89 -8.08 2.28
N GLU A 135 -24.08 -7.16 3.24
CA GLU A 135 -25.35 -6.49 3.50
C GLU A 135 -25.80 -5.58 2.34
N VAL A 136 -24.85 -5.08 1.56
CA VAL A 136 -25.09 -4.12 0.45
C VAL A 136 -24.78 -4.71 -0.93
N ASP A 137 -23.73 -5.54 -1.06
CA ASP A 137 -23.22 -6.05 -2.32
C ASP A 137 -23.56 -7.54 -2.55
N GLY A 138 -24.21 -8.18 -1.57
CA GLY A 138 -24.70 -9.54 -1.66
C GLY A 138 -23.63 -10.62 -1.52
N PRO A 139 -23.91 -11.86 -2.00
CA PRO A 139 -23.07 -13.03 -1.72
C PRO A 139 -21.62 -12.91 -2.18
N LYS A 140 -21.33 -12.13 -3.22
CA LYS A 140 -19.97 -11.94 -3.73
C LYS A 140 -19.01 -11.29 -2.70
N ALA A 141 -19.54 -10.50 -1.77
CA ALA A 141 -18.75 -9.85 -0.72
C ALA A 141 -18.63 -10.69 0.56
N LEU A 142 -19.40 -11.78 0.69
CA LEU A 142 -19.41 -12.62 1.87
C LEU A 142 -18.04 -13.17 2.28
N PRO A 143 -17.16 -13.60 1.37
CA PRO A 143 -15.84 -14.09 1.76
C PRO A 143 -14.98 -13.05 2.48
N SER A 144 -15.01 -11.80 2.02
CA SER A 144 -14.31 -10.69 2.70
C SER A 144 -14.85 -10.46 4.11
N ASP A 145 -16.18 -10.48 4.28
CA ASP A 145 -16.81 -10.31 5.57
C ASP A 145 -16.47 -11.47 6.54
N LEU A 146 -16.39 -12.68 6.03
CA LEU A 146 -16.03 -13.85 6.84
C LEU A 146 -14.56 -13.81 7.28
N LEU A 147 -13.65 -13.36 6.40
CA LEU A 147 -12.27 -13.15 6.76
C LEU A 147 -12.12 -12.04 7.82
N ASN A 148 -12.87 -10.95 7.68
CA ASN A 148 -12.94 -9.88 8.69
C ASN A 148 -13.33 -10.42 10.07
N ARG A 149 -14.36 -11.32 10.11
CA ARG A 149 -14.82 -11.95 11.36
C ARG A 149 -13.80 -12.94 11.91
N ALA A 150 -13.16 -13.72 11.05
CA ALA A 150 -12.13 -14.68 11.47
C ALA A 150 -10.92 -13.94 12.10
N LEU A 151 -10.52 -12.82 11.53
CA LEU A 151 -9.45 -11.96 12.06
C LEU A 151 -9.91 -11.08 13.24
N GLU A 152 -11.15 -11.18 13.68
CA GLU A 152 -11.75 -10.44 14.80
C GLU A 152 -11.55 -8.90 14.69
N ILE A 153 -11.51 -8.34 13.46
CA ILE A 153 -11.15 -6.94 13.22
C ILE A 153 -12.02 -5.99 14.04
N THR A 154 -13.33 -6.21 14.08
CA THR A 154 -14.26 -5.37 14.85
C THR A 154 -13.94 -5.38 16.36
N ARG A 155 -13.78 -6.57 16.94
CA ARG A 155 -13.48 -6.74 18.38
C ARG A 155 -12.16 -6.07 18.76
N LEU A 156 -11.08 -6.41 18.02
CA LEU A 156 -9.74 -5.86 18.26
C LEU A 156 -9.72 -4.32 18.15
N SER A 157 -10.48 -3.76 17.21
CA SER A 157 -10.54 -2.32 17.00
C SER A 157 -11.31 -1.58 18.11
N GLN A 158 -12.38 -2.19 18.62
CA GLN A 158 -13.08 -1.66 19.79
C GLN A 158 -12.20 -1.70 21.04
N GLU A 159 -11.47 -2.78 21.28
CA GLU A 159 -10.55 -2.91 22.40
C GLU A 159 -9.39 -1.92 22.31
N GLU A 160 -8.82 -1.72 21.10
CA GLU A 160 -7.79 -0.71 20.89
C GLU A 160 -8.30 0.68 21.17
N TYR A 161 -9.48 1.04 20.69
CA TYR A 161 -10.10 2.34 20.99
C TYR A 161 -10.36 2.53 22.49
N GLN A 162 -10.80 1.49 23.20
CA GLN A 162 -11.03 1.56 24.66
C GLN A 162 -9.74 1.86 25.45
N ARG A 163 -8.60 1.29 25.03
CA ARG A 163 -7.30 1.51 25.67
C ARG A 163 -6.58 2.77 25.17
N THR A 164 -6.99 3.33 24.02
CA THR A 164 -6.39 4.52 23.45
C THR A 164 -6.76 5.77 24.24
N THR A 165 -5.79 6.62 24.50
CA THR A 165 -5.93 7.88 25.27
C THR A 165 -5.19 9.02 24.56
N GLY A 166 -5.33 10.25 25.06
CA GLY A 166 -4.60 11.42 24.56
C GLY A 166 -4.94 11.77 23.12
N ARG A 167 -3.94 12.20 22.37
CA ARG A 167 -4.12 12.80 21.03
C ARG A 167 -4.79 11.85 20.02
N ILE A 168 -4.39 10.59 20.00
CA ILE A 168 -4.99 9.62 19.06
C ILE A 168 -6.46 9.40 19.34
N ARG A 169 -6.86 9.39 20.62
CA ARG A 169 -8.29 9.35 21.00
C ARG A 169 -9.04 10.57 20.47
N GLU A 170 -8.48 11.77 20.64
CA GLU A 170 -9.07 13.02 20.14
C GLU A 170 -9.19 13.03 18.60
N ILE A 171 -8.20 12.49 17.88
CA ILE A 171 -8.23 12.32 16.42
C ILE A 171 -9.37 11.40 16.00
N CYS A 172 -9.53 10.24 16.65
CA CYS A 172 -10.60 9.30 16.34
C CYS A 172 -11.98 9.93 16.56
N ASP A 173 -12.15 10.60 17.71
CA ASP A 173 -13.41 11.27 18.08
C ASP A 173 -13.75 12.41 17.10
N ALA A 174 -12.76 13.22 16.72
CA ALA A 174 -12.93 14.34 15.79
C ALA A 174 -13.25 13.87 14.37
N PHE A 175 -12.62 12.81 13.89
CA PHE A 175 -12.88 12.27 12.55
C PHE A 175 -14.32 11.74 12.44
N ALA A 176 -14.75 10.92 13.40
CA ALA A 176 -16.12 10.43 13.45
C ALA A 176 -17.14 11.57 13.57
N ALA A 177 -16.82 12.60 14.37
CA ALA A 177 -17.66 13.78 14.52
C ALA A 177 -17.79 14.57 13.20
N GLY A 178 -16.71 14.71 12.41
CA GLY A 178 -16.72 15.38 11.11
C GLY A 178 -17.63 14.69 10.10
N LEU A 179 -17.53 13.35 9.97
CA LEU A 179 -18.41 12.56 9.09
C LEU A 179 -19.89 12.65 9.54
N ASN A 180 -20.14 12.53 10.83
CA ASN A 180 -21.50 12.64 11.36
C ASN A 180 -22.08 14.05 11.21
N TYR A 181 -21.24 15.08 11.35
CA TYR A 181 -21.65 16.47 11.15
C TYR A 181 -22.03 16.73 9.69
N TYR A 182 -21.26 16.17 8.74
CA TYR A 182 -21.61 16.23 7.32
C TYR A 182 -22.99 15.62 7.06
N LEU A 183 -23.25 14.40 7.54
CA LEU A 183 -24.55 13.75 7.36
C LEU A 183 -25.71 14.54 7.98
N ALA A 184 -25.48 15.17 9.13
CA ALA A 184 -26.52 15.96 9.81
C ALA A 184 -26.89 17.25 9.06
N HIS A 185 -25.95 17.81 8.25
CA HIS A 185 -26.14 19.05 7.50
C HIS A 185 -26.48 18.84 6.02
N ASN A 186 -26.42 17.58 5.52
CA ASN A 186 -26.72 17.22 4.13
C ASN A 186 -27.76 16.08 4.10
N PRO A 187 -29.04 16.38 4.42
CA PRO A 187 -30.10 15.36 4.51
C PRO A 187 -30.43 14.67 3.18
N GLU A 188 -30.02 15.23 2.06
CA GLU A 188 -30.13 14.64 0.72
C GLU A 188 -29.13 13.50 0.50
N VAL A 189 -28.07 13.41 1.30
CA VAL A 189 -27.12 12.30 1.25
C VAL A 189 -27.72 11.08 1.91
N HIS A 190 -27.90 10.03 1.15
CA HIS A 190 -28.49 8.77 1.62
C HIS A 190 -27.42 7.69 1.79
N PRO A 191 -26.96 7.41 3.04
CA PRO A 191 -26.04 6.32 3.31
C PRO A 191 -26.58 4.98 2.81
N ARG A 192 -25.71 4.14 2.26
CA ARG A 192 -26.05 2.75 1.88
C ARG A 192 -26.35 1.89 3.10
N LEU A 193 -25.63 2.13 4.21
CA LEU A 193 -25.69 1.30 5.41
C LEU A 193 -25.33 2.04 6.71
N ILE A 194 -24.34 2.96 6.69
CA ILE A 194 -23.76 3.58 7.88
C ILE A 194 -24.39 4.95 8.10
N THR A 195 -25.39 5.02 8.97
CA THR A 195 -26.07 6.28 9.33
C THR A 195 -25.39 7.05 10.46
N ARG A 196 -24.42 6.43 11.14
CA ARG A 196 -23.60 7.01 12.20
C ARG A 196 -22.23 6.34 12.22
N PHE A 197 -21.17 7.15 12.19
CA PHE A 197 -19.79 6.71 12.30
C PHE A 197 -19.35 6.71 13.77
N GLU A 198 -18.70 5.64 14.19
CA GLU A 198 -18.14 5.50 15.54
C GLU A 198 -16.63 5.72 15.51
N PRO A 199 -16.03 6.35 16.55
CA PRO A 199 -14.60 6.69 16.55
C PRO A 199 -13.65 5.50 16.36
N TRP A 200 -14.02 4.31 16.84
CA TRP A 200 -13.23 3.10 16.72
C TRP A 200 -13.16 2.53 15.27
N TYR A 201 -14.01 3.02 14.36
CA TYR A 201 -14.00 2.60 12.95
C TYR A 201 -12.67 2.87 12.27
N LEU A 202 -11.90 3.89 12.68
CA LEU A 202 -10.56 4.16 12.16
C LEU A 202 -9.60 2.99 12.39
N PHE A 203 -9.64 2.36 13.55
CA PHE A 203 -8.81 1.19 13.81
C PHE A 203 -9.26 -0.04 13.01
N ALA A 204 -10.58 -0.17 12.78
CA ALA A 204 -11.11 -1.22 11.91
C ALA A 204 -10.66 -1.01 10.46
N PHE A 205 -10.69 0.23 9.98
CA PHE A 205 -10.21 0.58 8.64
C PHE A 205 -8.73 0.29 8.46
N ASN A 206 -7.88 0.69 9.41
CA ASN A 206 -6.44 0.40 9.36
C ASN A 206 -6.16 -1.11 9.33
N ARG A 207 -6.85 -1.90 10.16
CA ARG A 207 -6.71 -3.37 10.12
C ARG A 207 -7.19 -3.95 8.80
N TYR A 208 -8.35 -3.54 8.31
CA TYR A 208 -8.86 -4.00 7.03
C TYR A 208 -7.87 -3.67 5.89
N ALA A 209 -7.41 -2.42 5.80
CA ALA A 209 -6.49 -1.99 4.76
C ALA A 209 -5.17 -2.79 4.83
N LEU A 210 -4.54 -2.90 6.00
CA LEU A 210 -3.27 -3.60 6.13
C LEU A 210 -3.42 -5.11 5.94
N TYR A 211 -4.34 -5.75 6.66
CA TYR A 211 -4.36 -7.21 6.72
C TYR A 211 -5.16 -7.86 5.60
N GLN A 212 -6.26 -7.26 5.13
CA GLN A 212 -7.01 -7.85 4.03
C GLN A 212 -6.53 -7.40 2.65
N LEU A 213 -6.21 -6.10 2.45
CA LEU A 213 -5.79 -5.64 1.12
C LEU A 213 -4.32 -5.98 0.81
N PHE A 214 -3.41 -5.96 1.81
CA PHE A 214 -1.98 -6.07 1.54
C PHE A 214 -1.32 -7.36 2.06
N ILE A 215 -1.75 -7.92 3.20
CA ILE A 215 -1.00 -8.98 3.89
C ILE A 215 -1.57 -10.38 3.63
N PHE A 216 -2.87 -10.59 3.88
CA PHE A 216 -3.47 -11.94 3.89
C PHE A 216 -3.31 -12.71 2.57
N GLY A 217 -3.37 -12.03 1.43
CA GLY A 217 -3.13 -12.66 0.13
C GLY A 217 -1.76 -13.31 -0.04
N LYS A 218 -0.80 -12.98 0.83
CA LYS A 218 0.57 -13.53 0.84
C LYS A 218 0.72 -14.78 1.73
N ALA A 219 -0.31 -15.18 2.46
CA ALA A 219 -0.28 -16.35 3.36
C ALA A 219 -0.02 -17.69 2.65
N GLY A 220 -0.04 -17.74 1.32
CA GLY A 220 0.14 -18.98 0.57
C GLY A 220 -1.02 -19.98 0.69
N ILE A 221 -2.20 -19.48 1.10
CA ILE A 221 -3.46 -20.23 1.14
C ILE A 221 -4.07 -20.20 -0.26
N LYS A 222 -4.51 -21.36 -0.75
CA LYS A 222 -5.22 -21.45 -2.03
C LYS A 222 -6.71 -21.20 -1.81
N ASP A 223 -7.40 -20.62 -2.80
CA ASP A 223 -8.83 -20.30 -2.71
C ASP A 223 -9.70 -21.49 -2.29
N ASN A 224 -9.38 -22.69 -2.78
CA ASN A 224 -10.11 -23.92 -2.45
C ASN A 224 -9.82 -24.47 -1.04
N GLU A 225 -8.82 -23.94 -0.35
CA GLU A 225 -8.43 -24.32 1.02
C GLU A 225 -9.08 -23.40 2.07
N ILE A 226 -9.51 -22.20 1.68
CA ILE A 226 -10.14 -21.23 2.58
C ILE A 226 -11.51 -21.73 3.01
N LYS A 227 -11.77 -21.68 4.31
CA LYS A 227 -13.07 -22.07 4.87
C LYS A 227 -13.64 -20.95 5.74
N PRO A 228 -14.82 -20.42 5.34
CA PRO A 228 -15.60 -20.72 4.15
C PRO A 228 -14.96 -20.17 2.88
N ALA A 229 -15.16 -20.88 1.75
CA ALA A 229 -14.51 -20.58 0.47
C ALA A 229 -14.70 -19.12 0.03
N SER A 230 -13.61 -18.47 -0.40
CA SER A 230 -13.62 -17.08 -0.89
C SER A 230 -13.37 -17.00 -2.39
N GLU A 231 -14.11 -16.11 -3.05
CA GLU A 231 -13.83 -15.66 -4.42
C GLU A 231 -12.91 -14.41 -4.43
N TYR A 232 -11.90 -14.36 -3.55
CA TYR A 232 -11.01 -13.21 -3.46
C TYR A 232 -10.00 -13.28 -4.62
N LYS A 233 -10.35 -12.68 -5.76
CA LYS A 233 -9.48 -12.57 -6.95
C LYS A 233 -8.98 -11.16 -7.17
N ASP A 234 -7.65 -11.03 -7.16
CA ASP A 234 -6.83 -10.22 -8.04
C ASP A 234 -6.73 -8.68 -7.86
N ILE A 235 -7.06 -8.08 -6.73
CA ILE A 235 -6.62 -6.69 -6.51
C ILE A 235 -5.11 -6.66 -6.13
N ALA A 236 -4.66 -7.61 -5.33
CA ALA A 236 -3.28 -7.66 -4.84
C ALA A 236 -2.21 -7.81 -5.96
N ALA A 237 -2.55 -8.41 -7.10
CA ALA A 237 -1.60 -8.62 -8.20
C ALA A 237 -1.26 -7.34 -8.98
N GLN A 238 -2.06 -6.26 -8.82
CA GLN A 238 -1.90 -4.99 -9.54
C GLN A 238 -1.40 -3.86 -8.64
N ILE A 239 -1.23 -4.11 -7.35
CA ILE A 239 -0.72 -3.14 -6.37
C ILE A 239 0.80 -3.08 -6.48
N GLY A 240 1.33 -1.88 -6.60
CA GLY A 240 2.75 -1.62 -6.64
C GLY A 240 3.04 -0.18 -6.25
N SER A 241 4.27 0.26 -6.40
CA SER A 241 4.65 1.67 -6.21
C SER A 241 6.06 1.91 -6.75
N ASN A 242 6.39 3.19 -7.04
CA ASN A 242 7.75 3.68 -7.16
C ASN A 242 8.00 4.74 -6.09
N MET A 243 9.19 4.80 -5.55
CA MET A 243 9.65 5.92 -4.75
C MET A 243 11.13 6.14 -4.97
N TRP A 244 11.53 7.40 -5.12
CA TRP A 244 12.92 7.81 -5.31
C TRP A 244 13.23 8.98 -4.38
N ALA A 245 14.48 9.05 -3.91
CA ALA A 245 15.02 10.23 -3.26
C ALA A 245 16.43 10.50 -3.76
N ILE A 246 16.76 11.78 -3.96
CA ILE A 246 18.11 12.24 -4.30
C ILE A 246 18.59 13.24 -3.27
N SER A 247 19.89 13.19 -2.98
CA SER A 247 20.57 14.14 -2.12
C SER A 247 20.99 15.40 -2.89
N PRO A 248 21.40 16.48 -2.22
CA PRO A 248 21.86 17.72 -2.84
C PRO A 248 22.95 17.55 -3.91
N GLN A 249 23.78 16.52 -3.78
CA GLN A 249 24.85 16.26 -4.76
C GLN A 249 24.31 15.83 -6.14
N LYS A 250 23.12 15.30 -6.22
CA LYS A 250 22.43 14.86 -7.45
C LYS A 250 21.42 15.90 -7.97
N SER A 251 21.17 16.98 -7.25
CA SER A 251 20.27 18.06 -7.63
C SER A 251 21.04 19.24 -8.22
N ALA A 252 20.49 19.88 -9.25
CA ALA A 252 21.06 21.07 -9.86
C ALA A 252 21.07 22.26 -8.89
N ASP A 253 19.99 22.40 -8.11
CA ASP A 253 19.81 23.50 -7.16
C ASP A 253 20.39 23.20 -5.78
N GLY A 254 20.94 21.98 -5.57
CA GLY A 254 21.58 21.58 -4.33
C GLY A 254 20.57 21.27 -3.21
N HIS A 255 19.35 20.88 -3.54
CA HIS A 255 18.32 20.48 -2.60
C HIS A 255 18.07 18.96 -2.67
N ALA A 256 17.61 18.35 -1.58
CA ALA A 256 17.10 16.99 -1.65
C ALA A 256 15.72 16.98 -2.34
N MET A 257 15.45 15.93 -3.12
CA MET A 257 14.16 15.76 -3.78
C MET A 257 13.57 14.38 -3.47
N LEU A 258 12.23 14.30 -3.44
CA LEU A 258 11.47 13.07 -3.19
C LEU A 258 10.43 12.84 -4.29
N LEU A 259 10.32 11.61 -4.77
CA LEU A 259 9.21 11.11 -5.58
C LEU A 259 8.33 10.19 -4.74
N ILE A 260 7.05 10.49 -4.67
CA ILE A 260 5.97 9.70 -4.11
C ILE A 260 5.12 9.20 -5.26
N ASN A 261 4.98 7.87 -5.42
CA ASN A 261 4.25 7.31 -6.54
C ASN A 261 3.66 5.93 -6.22
N PRO A 262 2.60 5.85 -5.41
CA PRO A 262 1.87 4.61 -5.20
C PRO A 262 1.08 4.19 -6.45
N HIS A 263 1.08 2.88 -6.74
CA HIS A 263 0.27 2.27 -7.78
C HIS A 263 -0.87 1.50 -7.13
N GLN A 264 -2.00 2.15 -6.99
CA GLN A 264 -3.18 1.60 -6.36
C GLN A 264 -4.33 1.49 -7.37
N PRO A 265 -5.40 0.77 -7.02
CA PRO A 265 -6.62 0.74 -7.83
C PRO A 265 -7.19 2.14 -8.05
N PHE A 266 -7.69 2.40 -9.26
CA PHE A 266 -8.38 3.65 -9.59
C PHE A 266 -9.83 3.68 -9.09
N PHE A 267 -10.33 2.52 -8.65
CA PHE A 267 -11.72 2.30 -8.21
C PHE A 267 -11.76 1.41 -6.98
N GLY A 268 -12.81 1.54 -6.16
CA GLY A 268 -13.01 0.73 -4.95
C GLY A 268 -12.08 1.12 -3.79
N PRO A 269 -11.91 0.23 -2.79
CA PRO A 269 -11.01 0.47 -1.67
C PRO A 269 -9.55 0.66 -2.11
N GLY A 270 -8.84 1.57 -1.47
CA GLY A 270 -7.44 1.89 -1.80
C GLY A 270 -7.26 3.06 -2.77
N GLN A 271 -8.33 3.76 -3.15
CA GLN A 271 -8.23 5.05 -3.84
C GLN A 271 -7.67 6.13 -2.92
N TRP A 272 -6.95 7.09 -3.52
CA TRP A 272 -6.34 8.20 -2.81
C TRP A 272 -7.21 9.44 -2.78
N TYR A 273 -7.12 10.17 -1.66
CA TYR A 273 -7.64 11.50 -1.46
C TYR A 273 -6.49 12.43 -1.07
N GLU A 274 -6.31 13.52 -1.81
CA GLU A 274 -5.29 14.52 -1.52
C GLU A 274 -5.82 15.55 -0.51
N GLY A 275 -4.95 16.12 0.32
CA GLY A 275 -5.33 17.20 1.22
C GLY A 275 -4.19 17.70 2.08
N HIS A 276 -4.42 18.86 2.70
CA HIS A 276 -3.47 19.55 3.52
C HIS A 276 -4.12 19.95 4.86
N LEU A 277 -3.45 19.63 5.97
CA LEU A 277 -3.88 19.97 7.32
C LEU A 277 -2.84 20.91 7.97
N HIS A 278 -3.28 22.06 8.40
CA HIS A 278 -2.48 23.04 9.15
C HIS A 278 -3.10 23.32 10.50
N SER A 279 -2.39 23.02 11.56
CA SER A 279 -2.80 23.20 12.96
C SER A 279 -1.85 24.17 13.68
N ASP A 280 -2.41 25.12 14.43
CA ASP A 280 -1.62 26.05 15.26
C ASP A 280 -0.82 25.31 16.36
N GLU A 281 -1.10 24.04 16.62
CA GLU A 281 -0.27 23.15 17.47
C GLU A 281 1.00 22.65 16.77
N GLY A 282 1.31 23.18 15.58
CA GLY A 282 2.54 22.91 14.82
C GLY A 282 2.48 21.64 13.98
N TRP A 283 1.30 21.15 13.62
CA TRP A 283 1.11 20.13 12.61
C TRP A 283 0.80 20.78 11.27
N ASP A 284 1.57 20.44 10.25
CA ASP A 284 1.47 21.03 8.92
C ASP A 284 1.84 19.95 7.92
N MET A 285 0.84 19.25 7.35
CA MET A 285 1.03 18.06 6.55
C MET A 285 0.20 18.11 5.28
N SER A 286 0.86 18.04 4.12
CA SER A 286 0.25 17.93 2.79
C SER A 286 0.62 16.60 2.16
N GLY A 287 -0.34 15.98 1.47
CA GLY A 287 -0.14 14.69 0.83
C GLY A 287 -1.43 13.95 0.57
N ALA A 288 -1.39 12.62 0.60
CA ALA A 288 -2.55 11.81 0.32
C ALA A 288 -2.74 10.65 1.31
N SER A 289 -3.97 10.19 1.40
CA SER A 289 -4.38 9.02 2.18
C SER A 289 -5.51 8.26 1.47
N PHE A 290 -5.79 7.05 1.89
CA PHE A 290 -7.00 6.35 1.44
C PHE A 290 -8.25 7.01 2.02
N PHE A 291 -9.37 6.93 1.28
CA PHE A 291 -10.66 7.38 1.78
C PHE A 291 -11.00 6.72 3.11
N GLY A 292 -11.34 7.53 4.11
CA GLY A 292 -11.61 7.08 5.45
C GLY A 292 -10.41 7.18 6.42
N SER A 293 -9.24 7.63 5.95
CA SER A 293 -8.10 7.94 6.83
C SER A 293 -8.22 9.34 7.42
N PRO A 294 -7.77 9.57 8.66
CA PRO A 294 -7.97 10.86 9.34
C PRO A 294 -6.99 11.96 8.93
N PHE A 295 -5.94 11.62 8.19
CA PHE A 295 -4.91 12.53 7.69
C PHE A 295 -4.06 11.87 6.60
N PRO A 296 -3.27 12.64 5.82
CA PRO A 296 -2.34 12.08 4.83
C PRO A 296 -1.33 11.12 5.46
N THR A 297 -1.18 9.93 4.88
CA THR A 297 -0.24 8.90 5.34
C THR A 297 1.06 8.87 4.54
N ILE A 298 1.09 9.53 3.39
CA ILE A 298 2.28 9.84 2.58
C ILE A 298 2.23 11.31 2.18
N GLY A 299 3.39 11.97 2.05
CA GLY A 299 3.43 13.38 1.70
C GLY A 299 4.61 14.09 2.34
N HIS A 300 4.42 15.36 2.66
CA HIS A 300 5.47 16.21 3.22
C HIS A 300 4.92 17.27 4.20
N ASN A 301 5.79 17.74 5.04
CA ASN A 301 5.65 19.00 5.75
C ASN A 301 6.73 20.00 5.29
N GLN A 302 6.90 21.12 5.95
CA GLN A 302 7.94 22.11 5.57
C GLN A 302 9.38 21.66 5.82
N TYR A 303 9.60 20.52 6.50
CA TYR A 303 10.93 20.04 6.90
C TYR A 303 11.37 18.79 6.13
N LEU A 304 10.43 17.89 5.89
CA LEU A 304 10.68 16.54 5.39
C LEU A 304 9.46 15.97 4.68
N GLY A 305 9.68 14.90 3.94
CA GLY A 305 8.60 14.10 3.36
C GLY A 305 8.96 12.63 3.29
N TRP A 306 7.93 11.81 3.10
CA TRP A 306 8.12 10.37 2.95
C TRP A 306 7.10 9.74 2.02
N SER A 307 7.48 8.58 1.51
CA SER A 307 6.67 7.69 0.68
C SER A 307 6.71 6.28 1.22
N HIS A 308 5.71 5.50 0.87
CA HIS A 308 5.67 4.06 1.10
C HIS A 308 5.59 3.27 -0.22
N THR A 309 6.29 2.13 -0.28
CA THR A 309 6.04 1.10 -1.30
C THR A 309 5.71 -0.21 -0.62
N VAL A 310 4.86 -1.00 -1.24
CA VAL A 310 4.58 -2.36 -0.75
C VAL A 310 5.85 -3.18 -0.78
N ASN A 311 6.13 -3.88 0.33
CA ASN A 311 7.20 -4.85 0.47
C ASN A 311 6.64 -6.23 0.88
N GLU A 312 7.51 -7.23 0.97
CA GLU A 312 7.16 -8.60 1.33
C GLU A 312 7.98 -9.09 2.53
N PRO A 313 7.94 -8.36 3.68
CA PRO A 313 8.52 -8.88 4.90
C PRO A 313 7.74 -10.13 5.31
N ASP A 314 8.45 -11.11 5.82
CA ASP A 314 7.82 -12.34 6.28
C ASP A 314 7.18 -12.14 7.66
N ILE A 315 5.93 -11.66 7.65
CA ILE A 315 5.13 -11.21 8.80
C ILE A 315 3.85 -12.01 9.00
N ILE A 316 3.71 -13.10 8.25
CA ILE A 316 2.55 -13.98 8.28
C ILE A 316 2.98 -15.44 8.20
N ASP A 317 2.61 -16.23 9.20
CA ASP A 317 2.90 -17.66 9.23
C ASP A 317 1.64 -18.51 9.34
N LEU A 318 1.69 -19.67 8.73
CA LEU A 318 0.68 -20.71 8.85
C LEU A 318 1.17 -21.82 9.78
N TYR A 319 0.29 -22.26 10.66
CA TYR A 319 0.53 -23.38 11.56
C TYR A 319 -0.45 -24.51 11.24
N ALA A 320 0.08 -25.73 11.05
CA ALA A 320 -0.72 -26.94 10.91
C ALA A 320 -1.06 -27.47 12.32
N GLU A 321 -2.32 -27.31 12.72
CA GLU A 321 -2.80 -27.66 14.05
C GLU A 321 -3.36 -29.08 14.11
N LYS A 322 -3.05 -29.80 15.16
CA LYS A 322 -3.45 -31.19 15.36
C LYS A 322 -4.59 -31.30 16.38
N PHE A 323 -5.85 -31.34 15.89
CA PHE A 323 -7.04 -31.59 16.69
C PHE A 323 -7.33 -33.10 16.73
N ASP A 324 -6.45 -33.88 17.38
CA ASP A 324 -6.43 -35.35 17.35
C ASP A 324 -7.00 -36.01 18.63
N LYS A 325 -7.54 -35.24 19.57
CA LYS A 325 -8.16 -35.77 20.79
C LYS A 325 -9.66 -36.07 20.54
N ALA A 326 -9.98 -37.32 20.26
CA ALA A 326 -11.34 -37.75 19.89
C ALA A 326 -12.43 -37.40 20.92
N SER A 327 -12.08 -37.28 22.21
CA SER A 327 -13.02 -36.94 23.29
C SER A 327 -13.28 -35.44 23.41
N ASP A 328 -12.52 -34.61 22.70
CA ASP A 328 -12.58 -33.15 22.82
C ASP A 328 -12.19 -32.47 21.51
N PRO A 329 -13.15 -32.04 20.69
CA PRO A 329 -12.89 -31.48 19.36
C PRO A 329 -12.27 -30.06 19.39
N LEU A 330 -12.17 -29.43 20.57
CA LEU A 330 -11.49 -28.14 20.74
C LEU A 330 -10.06 -28.29 21.28
N ALA A 331 -9.69 -29.47 21.75
CA ALA A 331 -8.33 -29.74 22.20
C ALA A 331 -7.39 -29.93 21.01
N TYR A 332 -6.31 -29.16 20.96
CA TYR A 332 -5.24 -29.30 19.97
C TYR A 332 -3.92 -29.60 20.65
N ARG A 333 -3.08 -30.41 20.00
CA ARG A 333 -1.78 -30.83 20.53
C ARG A 333 -0.80 -29.68 20.64
N TYR A 334 -0.05 -29.62 21.76
CA TYR A 334 1.04 -28.67 21.95
C TYR A 334 2.10 -29.24 22.92
N GLY A 335 3.32 -29.42 22.46
CA GLY A 335 4.38 -30.12 23.18
C GLY A 335 3.93 -31.54 23.55
N ASP A 336 4.10 -31.91 24.81
CA ASP A 336 3.69 -33.20 25.33
C ASP A 336 2.21 -33.24 25.78
N GLY A 337 1.46 -32.17 25.60
CA GLY A 337 0.09 -32.03 26.09
C GLY A 337 -0.91 -31.50 25.04
N TYR A 338 -2.00 -30.94 25.56
CA TYR A 338 -3.06 -30.32 24.80
C TYR A 338 -3.38 -28.93 25.34
N ARG A 339 -3.72 -28.02 24.45
CA ARG A 339 -4.36 -26.73 24.73
C ARG A 339 -5.78 -26.74 24.21
N GLU A 340 -6.62 -25.80 24.66
CA GLU A 340 -8.01 -25.66 24.22
C GLU A 340 -8.15 -24.48 23.27
N ALA A 341 -8.80 -24.70 22.11
CA ALA A 341 -9.11 -23.67 21.16
C ALA A 341 -10.36 -22.88 21.58
N THR A 342 -10.33 -21.57 21.34
CA THR A 342 -11.51 -20.72 21.55
C THR A 342 -12.44 -20.84 20.34
N LYS A 343 -13.74 -20.99 20.60
CA LYS A 343 -14.81 -21.03 19.57
C LYS A 343 -15.79 -19.90 19.80
N TRP A 344 -16.22 -19.25 18.70
CA TRP A 344 -17.28 -18.25 18.74
C TRP A 344 -18.14 -18.33 17.49
N THR A 345 -19.25 -17.62 17.48
CA THR A 345 -20.16 -17.53 16.33
C THR A 345 -20.43 -16.08 15.99
N GLU A 346 -20.53 -15.81 14.70
CA GLU A 346 -20.84 -14.49 14.14
C GLU A 346 -22.06 -14.60 13.22
N THR A 347 -22.90 -13.58 13.26
CA THR A 347 -24.06 -13.48 12.40
C THR A 347 -23.77 -12.48 11.27
N VAL A 348 -23.93 -12.92 10.03
CA VAL A 348 -23.73 -12.10 8.83
C VAL A 348 -25.06 -11.94 8.10
N LYS A 349 -25.39 -10.71 7.75
CA LYS A 349 -26.51 -10.36 6.89
C LYS A 349 -26.07 -10.31 5.45
N ILE A 350 -26.84 -10.87 4.54
CA ILE A 350 -26.51 -11.03 3.13
C ILE A 350 -27.68 -10.52 2.31
N LYS A 351 -27.46 -9.49 1.47
CA LYS A 351 -28.44 -9.01 0.52
C LYS A 351 -28.69 -10.07 -0.55
N THR A 352 -29.93 -10.40 -0.81
CA THR A 352 -30.36 -11.32 -1.86
C THR A 352 -31.39 -10.65 -2.77
N GLY A 353 -31.79 -11.32 -3.86
CA GLY A 353 -32.84 -10.80 -4.74
C GLY A 353 -34.22 -10.69 -4.05
N SER A 354 -34.45 -11.40 -2.94
CA SER A 354 -35.70 -11.42 -2.17
C SER A 354 -35.66 -10.61 -0.87
N GLY A 355 -34.55 -9.96 -0.55
CA GLY A 355 -34.36 -9.18 0.68
C GLY A 355 -33.05 -9.47 1.37
N VAL A 356 -33.00 -9.43 2.69
CA VAL A 356 -31.80 -9.70 3.50
C VAL A 356 -31.94 -11.04 4.20
N GLU A 357 -31.03 -11.96 3.90
CA GLU A 357 -30.87 -13.23 4.59
C GLU A 357 -29.87 -13.08 5.74
N THR A 358 -30.12 -13.78 6.86
CA THR A 358 -29.23 -13.79 8.03
C THR A 358 -28.67 -15.19 8.22
N LYS A 359 -27.33 -15.34 8.24
CA LYS A 359 -26.63 -16.61 8.47
C LYS A 359 -25.66 -16.52 9.63
N THR A 360 -25.58 -17.61 10.41
CA THR A 360 -24.61 -17.72 11.51
C THR A 360 -23.47 -18.63 11.10
N TYR A 361 -22.25 -18.16 11.31
CA TYR A 361 -21.00 -18.88 11.03
C TYR A 361 -20.24 -19.13 12.32
N ALA A 362 -19.62 -20.29 12.43
CA ALA A 362 -18.77 -20.65 13.57
C ALA A 362 -17.30 -20.46 13.20
N PHE A 363 -16.55 -19.86 14.11
CA PHE A 363 -15.13 -19.65 14.01
C PHE A 363 -14.41 -20.32 15.17
N LYS A 364 -13.13 -20.57 14.98
CA LYS A 364 -12.25 -21.17 15.98
C LYS A 364 -10.87 -20.61 15.87
N LYS A 365 -10.17 -20.41 17.00
CA LYS A 365 -8.76 -20.01 17.02
C LYS A 365 -7.96 -20.79 18.06
N THR A 366 -6.69 -20.98 17.77
CA THR A 366 -5.67 -21.44 18.72
C THR A 366 -4.88 -20.23 19.24
N HIS A 367 -3.81 -20.47 20.00
CA HIS A 367 -2.90 -19.40 20.40
C HIS A 367 -2.03 -18.86 19.24
N HIS A 368 -1.98 -19.57 18.10
CA HIS A 368 -1.34 -19.05 16.89
C HIS A 368 -2.24 -18.15 16.07
N GLY A 369 -3.56 -18.15 16.33
CA GLY A 369 -4.53 -17.31 15.64
C GLY A 369 -5.74 -18.10 15.11
N PRO A 370 -6.57 -17.47 14.26
CA PRO A 370 -7.77 -18.10 13.73
C PRO A 370 -7.46 -19.23 12.74
N VAL A 371 -8.32 -20.26 12.76
CA VAL A 371 -8.34 -21.30 11.73
C VAL A 371 -8.98 -20.72 10.47
N VAL A 372 -8.20 -20.60 9.40
CA VAL A 372 -8.62 -19.95 8.15
C VAL A 372 -8.67 -20.89 6.95
N ALA A 373 -8.05 -22.07 7.04
CA ALA A 373 -7.97 -23.01 5.94
C ALA A 373 -7.88 -24.46 6.43
N GLU A 374 -8.04 -25.40 5.50
CA GLU A 374 -7.81 -26.84 5.72
C GLU A 374 -7.01 -27.39 4.55
N ARG A 375 -5.90 -28.08 4.83
CA ARG A 375 -5.02 -28.70 3.84
C ARG A 375 -4.70 -30.14 4.24
N ALA A 376 -4.99 -31.08 3.36
CA ALA A 376 -4.72 -32.53 3.59
C ALA A 376 -5.29 -33.07 4.92
N GLY A 377 -6.42 -32.54 5.40
CA GLY A 377 -7.06 -32.92 6.66
C GLY A 377 -6.50 -32.21 7.91
N GLU A 378 -5.49 -31.39 7.77
CA GLU A 378 -4.97 -30.52 8.86
C GLU A 378 -5.62 -29.16 8.82
N GLN A 379 -5.95 -28.60 9.98
CA GLN A 379 -6.49 -27.25 10.10
C GLN A 379 -5.33 -26.25 10.19
N LEU A 380 -5.39 -25.22 9.35
CA LEU A 380 -4.36 -24.19 9.31
C LEU A 380 -4.83 -22.95 10.04
N THR A 381 -4.07 -22.55 11.04
CA THR A 381 -4.20 -21.23 11.67
C THR A 381 -3.24 -20.25 11.03
N VAL A 382 -3.59 -18.96 11.09
CA VAL A 382 -2.74 -17.87 10.61
C VAL A 382 -2.34 -16.96 11.76
N ARG A 383 -1.04 -16.69 11.89
CA ARG A 383 -0.50 -15.67 12.77
C ARG A 383 -0.02 -14.48 11.98
N LEU A 384 -0.48 -13.30 12.36
CA LEU A 384 -0.25 -12.03 11.67
C LEU A 384 0.44 -11.05 12.63
N ALA A 385 1.58 -10.52 12.23
CA ALA A 385 2.33 -9.58 13.06
C ALA A 385 1.52 -8.30 13.30
N MET A 386 1.51 -7.78 14.52
CA MET A 386 0.87 -6.53 14.96
C MET A 386 -0.66 -6.47 14.78
N LEU A 387 -1.33 -7.59 14.50
CA LEU A 387 -2.80 -7.62 14.33
C LEU A 387 -3.52 -7.28 15.64
N GLU A 388 -3.06 -7.85 16.75
CA GLU A 388 -3.66 -7.67 18.09
C GLU A 388 -3.13 -6.42 18.79
N GLU A 389 -1.85 -6.08 18.59
CA GLU A 389 -1.16 -4.98 19.25
C GLU A 389 -1.70 -3.61 18.84
N GLY A 390 -1.86 -3.37 17.52
CA GLY A 390 -2.29 -2.09 16.97
C GLY A 390 -1.18 -1.02 16.97
N GLY A 391 -1.56 0.26 17.03
CA GLY A 391 -0.62 1.39 17.14
C GLY A 391 -0.20 2.03 15.81
N GLN A 392 -0.68 1.54 14.67
CA GLN A 392 -0.32 2.04 13.35
C GLN A 392 -0.67 3.52 13.17
N LEU A 393 -1.84 3.93 13.65
CA LEU A 393 -2.30 5.31 13.54
C LEU A 393 -1.39 6.27 14.33
N ASP A 394 -0.93 5.85 15.51
CA ASP A 394 -0.01 6.61 16.35
C ASP A 394 1.38 6.75 15.71
N GLU A 395 1.85 5.70 15.00
CA GLU A 395 3.12 5.75 14.29
C GLU A 395 3.04 6.73 13.10
N TRP A 396 2.05 6.63 12.21
CA TRP A 396 1.87 7.57 11.10
C TRP A 396 1.68 9.02 11.58
N TYR A 397 0.91 9.22 12.66
CA TYR A 397 0.74 10.55 13.23
C TYR A 397 2.07 11.11 13.74
N ALA A 398 2.88 10.31 14.45
CA ALA A 398 4.19 10.74 14.93
C ALA A 398 5.16 11.03 13.76
N MET A 399 5.13 10.23 12.70
CA MET A 399 5.89 10.50 11.45
C MET A 399 5.49 11.86 10.87
N SER A 400 4.18 12.17 10.79
CA SER A 400 3.68 13.41 10.20
C SER A 400 4.03 14.68 11.01
N LYS A 401 4.32 14.53 12.29
CA LYS A 401 4.74 15.63 13.20
C LYS A 401 6.25 15.80 13.25
N SER A 402 7.03 14.89 12.65
CA SER A 402 8.50 14.91 12.69
C SER A 402 9.05 16.10 11.92
N LYS A 403 10.15 16.68 12.45
CA LYS A 403 10.86 17.85 11.87
C LYS A 403 12.29 17.54 11.49
N SER A 404 12.75 16.33 11.74
CA SER A 404 14.10 15.85 11.44
C SER A 404 14.11 14.35 11.18
N MET A 405 15.20 13.88 10.56
CA MET A 405 15.41 12.43 10.35
C MET A 405 15.47 11.65 11.67
N ALA A 406 16.01 12.24 12.72
CA ALA A 406 16.08 11.61 14.04
C ALA A 406 14.68 11.39 14.64
N GLU A 407 13.81 12.41 14.57
CA GLU A 407 12.42 12.30 15.03
C GLU A 407 11.62 11.31 14.18
N PHE A 408 11.79 11.32 12.85
CA PHE A 408 11.16 10.40 11.93
C PHE A 408 11.54 8.93 12.23
N LYS A 409 12.86 8.66 12.41
CA LYS A 409 13.33 7.33 12.81
C LYS A 409 12.81 6.92 14.19
N ALA A 410 12.73 7.85 15.15
CA ALA A 410 12.15 7.59 16.47
C ALA A 410 10.65 7.25 16.37
N ALA A 411 9.89 7.90 15.49
CA ALA A 411 8.50 7.55 15.23
C ALA A 411 8.37 6.12 14.67
N MET A 412 9.16 5.78 13.66
CA MET A 412 9.17 4.45 13.03
C MET A 412 9.74 3.34 13.90
N SER A 413 10.54 3.67 14.94
CA SER A 413 11.11 2.67 15.86
C SER A 413 10.06 1.89 16.65
N LYS A 414 8.82 2.32 16.65
CA LYS A 414 7.68 1.57 17.21
C LYS A 414 7.39 0.29 16.42
N VAL A 415 7.72 0.26 15.14
CA VAL A 415 7.45 -0.86 14.20
C VAL A 415 6.01 -1.35 14.28
N ALA A 416 5.07 -0.44 14.57
CA ALA A 416 3.65 -0.76 14.66
C ALA A 416 3.01 -0.91 13.26
N ILE A 417 3.54 -0.22 12.25
CA ILE A 417 3.19 -0.43 10.84
C ILE A 417 3.88 -1.71 10.39
N PRO A 418 3.13 -2.83 10.19
CA PRO A 418 3.73 -4.16 10.05
C PRO A 418 4.47 -4.39 8.74
N MET A 419 4.27 -3.53 7.74
CA MET A 419 4.90 -3.61 6.42
C MET A 419 5.06 -2.21 5.83
N PHE A 420 5.50 -2.12 4.61
CA PHE A 420 5.82 -0.98 3.76
C PHE A 420 7.26 -0.48 3.92
N ASN A 421 8.00 -0.53 2.82
CA ASN A 421 9.20 0.28 2.71
C ASN A 421 8.87 1.74 3.03
N ALA A 422 9.78 2.44 3.67
CA ALA A 422 9.69 3.88 3.81
C ALA A 422 10.90 4.55 3.16
N MET A 423 10.66 5.60 2.41
CA MET A 423 11.67 6.48 1.84
C MET A 423 11.43 7.90 2.31
N TYR A 424 12.51 8.57 2.62
CA TYR A 424 12.52 9.86 3.28
C TYR A 424 13.49 10.81 2.58
N ALA A 425 13.15 12.09 2.52
CA ALA A 425 14.05 13.17 2.20
C ALA A 425 13.72 14.39 3.06
N ASP A 426 14.74 15.27 3.34
CA ASP A 426 14.54 16.45 4.14
C ASP A 426 15.31 17.67 3.60
N ARG A 427 14.96 18.85 4.15
CA ARG A 427 15.59 20.13 3.80
C ARG A 427 17.05 20.27 4.25
N ASP A 428 17.50 19.41 5.16
CA ASP A 428 18.90 19.36 5.60
C ASP A 428 19.77 18.53 4.62
N GLY A 429 19.15 18.01 3.55
CA GLY A 429 19.81 17.28 2.48
C GLY A 429 19.93 15.77 2.72
N ASN A 430 19.31 15.26 3.76
CA ASN A 430 19.34 13.83 4.05
C ASN A 430 18.35 13.06 3.19
N ILE A 431 18.76 11.86 2.78
CA ILE A 431 17.90 10.83 2.18
C ILE A 431 18.04 9.53 2.97
N PHE A 432 16.91 8.85 3.16
CA PHE A 432 16.89 7.63 3.96
C PHE A 432 15.89 6.64 3.38
N TYR A 433 16.23 5.35 3.50
CA TYR A 433 15.38 4.22 3.15
C TYR A 433 15.43 3.16 4.24
N VAL A 434 14.29 2.55 4.53
CA VAL A 434 14.18 1.37 5.39
C VAL A 434 13.20 0.34 4.80
N TYR A 435 13.61 -0.92 4.82
CA TYR A 435 12.73 -2.07 4.61
C TYR A 435 11.95 -2.33 5.90
N ASN A 436 10.91 -1.53 6.12
CA ASN A 436 10.15 -1.61 7.37
C ASN A 436 9.24 -2.84 7.39
N GLY A 437 9.17 -3.49 8.54
CA GLY A 437 8.29 -4.62 8.79
C GLY A 437 8.41 -5.15 10.21
N ALA A 438 7.28 -5.52 10.80
CA ALA A 438 7.23 -6.20 12.10
C ALA A 438 7.61 -7.68 11.93
N VAL A 439 8.85 -7.95 11.49
CA VAL A 439 9.33 -9.31 11.20
C VAL A 439 9.54 -10.08 12.51
N PRO A 440 8.87 -11.22 12.72
CA PRO A 440 9.06 -12.01 13.91
C PRO A 440 10.44 -12.65 13.97
N LYS A 441 11.04 -12.71 15.16
CA LYS A 441 12.22 -13.52 15.43
C LYS A 441 11.83 -14.98 15.51
N ARG A 442 12.40 -15.81 14.66
CA ARG A 442 12.06 -17.22 14.48
C ARG A 442 13.29 -18.11 14.37
N SER A 443 13.08 -19.39 14.65
CA SER A 443 14.12 -20.41 14.43
C SER A 443 14.40 -20.59 12.95
N THR A 444 15.66 -20.52 12.54
CA THR A 444 16.12 -20.79 11.17
C THR A 444 16.14 -22.28 10.80
N LYS A 445 15.74 -23.17 11.73
CA LYS A 445 15.63 -24.61 11.48
C LYS A 445 14.44 -24.97 10.55
N PHE A 446 13.42 -24.11 10.51
CA PHE A 446 12.17 -24.36 9.79
C PHE A 446 12.08 -23.56 8.48
N ASP A 447 11.32 -24.08 7.52
CA ASP A 447 10.99 -23.43 6.26
C ASP A 447 9.67 -22.65 6.44
N TRP A 448 9.75 -21.39 6.82
CA TRP A 448 8.61 -20.52 7.10
C TRP A 448 7.79 -20.14 5.85
N SER A 449 8.28 -20.49 4.66
CA SER A 449 7.47 -20.35 3.43
C SER A 449 6.35 -21.39 3.31
N LYS A 450 6.23 -22.29 4.28
CA LYS A 450 5.25 -23.39 4.35
C LYS A 450 4.61 -23.41 5.74
N PRO A 451 3.42 -24.04 5.89
CA PRO A 451 2.88 -24.29 7.22
C PRO A 451 3.87 -25.05 8.08
N VAL A 452 4.11 -24.57 9.29
CA VAL A 452 4.92 -25.22 10.31
C VAL A 452 4.05 -26.05 11.24
N ASP A 453 4.64 -27.03 11.93
CA ASP A 453 3.93 -27.87 12.91
C ASP A 453 3.52 -27.06 14.14
N GLY A 454 2.22 -26.72 14.28
CA GLY A 454 1.66 -25.97 15.39
C GLY A 454 1.74 -26.69 16.75
N SER A 455 2.00 -28.02 16.75
CA SER A 455 2.22 -28.76 18.01
C SER A 455 3.62 -28.65 18.56
N ASN A 456 4.58 -28.10 17.79
CA ASN A 456 5.99 -28.00 18.19
C ASN A 456 6.30 -26.64 18.84
N PRO A 457 6.68 -26.58 20.12
CA PRO A 457 7.05 -25.31 20.78
C PRO A 457 8.24 -24.57 20.16
N GLU A 458 9.11 -25.24 19.39
CA GLU A 458 10.23 -24.56 18.70
C GLU A 458 9.78 -23.68 17.53
N THR A 459 8.51 -23.75 17.11
CA THR A 459 7.93 -22.90 16.05
C THR A 459 7.32 -21.60 16.59
N GLU A 460 7.43 -21.32 17.88
CA GLU A 460 6.95 -20.06 18.46
C GLU A 460 7.79 -18.86 18.01
N TRP A 461 7.10 -17.73 17.80
CA TRP A 461 7.74 -16.44 17.63
C TRP A 461 8.38 -15.97 18.93
N GLN A 462 9.58 -15.41 18.83
CA GLN A 462 10.36 -14.91 19.98
C GLN A 462 10.41 -13.37 20.02
N GLY A 463 9.27 -12.71 19.74
CA GLY A 463 9.17 -11.27 19.59
C GLY A 463 9.47 -10.84 18.15
N TYR A 464 9.73 -9.53 17.97
CA TYR A 464 9.98 -8.91 16.66
C TYR A 464 11.43 -8.42 16.56
N HIS A 465 11.93 -8.32 15.33
CA HIS A 465 13.14 -7.57 15.06
C HIS A 465 12.92 -6.09 15.36
N SER A 466 13.90 -5.45 16.00
CA SER A 466 13.87 -4.01 16.23
C SER A 466 14.07 -3.24 14.92
N PHE A 467 13.70 -1.97 14.92
CA PHE A 467 13.90 -1.07 13.77
C PHE A 467 15.36 -1.06 13.27
N ASP A 468 16.33 -1.06 14.18
CA ASP A 468 17.75 -1.03 13.83
C ASP A 468 18.27 -2.35 13.26
N GLU A 469 17.53 -3.47 13.45
CA GLU A 469 17.85 -4.76 12.84
C GLU A 469 17.30 -4.91 11.41
N LEU A 470 16.51 -3.94 10.91
CA LEU A 470 15.96 -3.98 9.56
C LEU A 470 16.95 -3.43 8.52
N PRO A 471 16.89 -3.87 7.25
CA PRO A 471 17.72 -3.32 6.18
C PRO A 471 17.46 -1.83 5.97
N GLN A 472 18.49 -0.99 6.06
CA GLN A 472 18.41 0.47 5.95
C GLN A 472 19.53 1.03 5.09
N VAL A 473 19.27 2.18 4.42
CA VAL A 473 20.26 2.98 3.71
C VAL A 473 20.09 4.44 4.12
N THR A 474 21.18 5.09 4.53
CA THR A 474 21.19 6.51 4.90
C THR A 474 22.30 7.20 4.14
N ASN A 475 21.99 8.26 3.40
CA ASN A 475 22.95 9.12 2.68
C ASN A 475 24.04 8.33 1.92
N PRO A 476 23.68 7.44 0.97
CA PRO A 476 24.65 6.61 0.27
C PRO A 476 25.58 7.48 -0.60
N PRO A 477 26.83 7.04 -0.87
CA PRO A 477 27.78 7.78 -1.69
C PRO A 477 27.27 8.08 -3.10
N SER A 478 26.41 7.23 -3.65
CA SER A 478 25.76 7.42 -4.97
C SER A 478 24.82 8.63 -5.04
N GLY A 479 24.41 9.19 -3.89
CA GLY A 479 23.52 10.34 -3.77
C GLY A 479 22.07 10.08 -4.12
N PHE A 480 21.65 8.82 -4.25
CA PHE A 480 20.25 8.46 -4.49
C PHE A 480 19.86 7.14 -3.82
N VAL A 481 18.57 7.00 -3.56
CA VAL A 481 17.91 5.74 -3.18
C VAL A 481 16.63 5.58 -3.98
N GLN A 482 16.27 4.34 -4.33
CA GLN A 482 15.03 3.99 -5.01
C GLN A 482 14.44 2.71 -4.42
N ASN A 483 13.13 2.57 -4.52
CA ASN A 483 12.46 1.28 -4.37
C ASN A 483 11.23 1.23 -5.28
N CYS A 484 11.10 0.11 -6.00
CA CYS A 484 9.98 -0.17 -6.89
C CYS A 484 9.44 -1.57 -6.60
N ASN A 485 9.08 -1.82 -5.33
CA ASN A 485 8.69 -3.13 -4.80
C ASN A 485 9.77 -4.17 -5.08
N SER A 486 10.97 -3.88 -4.67
CA SER A 486 12.17 -4.66 -4.94
C SER A 486 13.01 -4.85 -3.69
N THR A 487 13.94 -5.78 -3.78
CA THR A 487 14.84 -6.11 -2.67
C THR A 487 15.55 -4.88 -2.09
N PRO A 488 15.68 -4.76 -0.75
CA PRO A 488 16.42 -3.67 -0.11
C PRO A 488 17.93 -3.72 -0.36
N PHE A 489 18.43 -4.82 -0.92
CA PHE A 489 19.85 -5.02 -1.18
C PHE A 489 20.33 -4.42 -2.52
N LEU A 490 19.43 -3.75 -3.26
CA LEU A 490 19.68 -3.09 -4.55
C LEU A 490 18.90 -1.76 -4.66
N THR A 491 18.88 -0.96 -3.61
CA THR A 491 18.17 0.33 -3.59
C THR A 491 18.97 1.45 -4.22
N THR A 492 20.27 1.27 -4.33
CA THR A 492 21.23 2.24 -4.88
C THR A 492 22.37 1.49 -5.60
N THR A 493 23.35 2.20 -6.16
CA THR A 493 24.54 1.60 -6.76
C THR A 493 25.65 1.32 -5.75
N GLU A 494 25.74 2.10 -4.66
CA GLU A 494 26.76 1.95 -3.63
C GLU A 494 26.16 2.16 -2.24
N GLY A 495 26.61 1.36 -1.25
CA GLY A 495 26.15 1.49 0.13
C GLY A 495 24.88 0.71 0.44
N ASN A 496 24.51 -0.27 -0.38
CA ASN A 496 23.41 -1.20 -0.06
C ASN A 496 23.70 -2.04 1.19
N PRO A 497 22.69 -2.47 1.94
CA PRO A 497 22.84 -3.41 3.05
C PRO A 497 23.44 -4.76 2.57
N ASP A 498 24.31 -5.32 3.38
CA ASP A 498 24.89 -6.66 3.12
C ASP A 498 23.85 -7.73 3.46
N LYS A 499 23.33 -8.41 2.44
CA LYS A 499 22.32 -9.46 2.57
C LYS A 499 22.72 -10.57 3.56
N SER A 500 24.01 -10.87 3.70
CA SER A 500 24.48 -11.93 4.58
C SER A 500 24.31 -11.67 6.07
N LYS A 501 24.01 -10.42 6.44
CA LYS A 501 23.78 -9.96 7.83
C LYS A 501 22.34 -10.12 8.28
N PHE A 502 21.41 -10.49 7.39
CA PHE A 502 19.99 -10.59 7.69
C PHE A 502 19.51 -12.05 7.62
N PRO A 503 18.53 -12.42 8.44
CA PRO A 503 17.92 -13.75 8.37
C PRO A 503 17.34 -14.02 6.97
N PRO A 504 17.40 -15.26 6.47
CA PRO A 504 16.93 -15.59 5.11
C PRO A 504 15.41 -15.41 4.94
N TYR A 505 14.65 -15.40 6.03
CA TYR A 505 13.21 -15.19 6.04
C TYR A 505 12.81 -13.70 6.02
N MET A 506 13.74 -12.75 6.25
CA MET A 506 13.38 -11.34 6.44
C MET A 506 12.90 -10.66 5.15
N VAL A 507 13.46 -11.01 4.00
CA VAL A 507 13.23 -10.34 2.71
C VAL A 507 12.86 -11.36 1.65
N GLY A 508 11.65 -11.25 1.10
CA GLY A 508 11.14 -12.15 0.06
C GLY A 508 11.42 -11.68 -1.37
N GLU A 509 11.59 -10.36 -1.59
CA GLU A 509 11.64 -9.77 -2.93
C GLU A 509 12.98 -9.93 -3.64
N GLY A 510 12.87 -10.10 -4.96
CA GLY A 510 13.97 -9.97 -5.91
C GLY A 510 14.10 -8.55 -6.48
N ASP A 511 14.96 -8.43 -7.49
CA ASP A 511 15.12 -7.19 -8.25
C ASP A 511 14.04 -7.12 -9.34
N THR A 512 13.27 -6.03 -9.36
CA THR A 512 12.19 -5.84 -10.33
C THR A 512 12.67 -5.07 -11.57
N PRO A 513 12.05 -5.29 -12.76
CA PRO A 513 12.40 -4.50 -13.95
C PRO A 513 12.25 -2.99 -13.76
N ARG A 514 11.25 -2.55 -12.96
CA ARG A 514 11.08 -1.13 -12.62
C ARG A 514 12.22 -0.59 -11.76
N ALA A 515 12.72 -1.37 -10.80
CA ALA A 515 13.88 -0.98 -10.00
C ALA A 515 15.16 -0.87 -10.85
N GLN A 516 15.32 -1.75 -11.85
CA GLN A 516 16.46 -1.72 -12.77
C GLN A 516 16.47 -0.45 -13.62
N ILE A 517 15.32 -0.07 -14.22
CA ILE A 517 15.23 1.17 -15.00
C ILE A 517 15.38 2.40 -14.09
N SER A 518 14.78 2.40 -12.90
CA SER A 518 14.91 3.49 -11.93
C SER A 518 16.37 3.73 -11.53
N ARG A 519 17.14 2.68 -11.21
CA ARG A 519 18.57 2.81 -10.95
C ARG A 519 19.34 3.34 -12.16
N ARG A 520 18.98 2.91 -13.38
CA ARG A 520 19.61 3.41 -14.62
C ARG A 520 19.35 4.91 -14.83
N ILE A 521 18.14 5.38 -14.54
CA ILE A 521 17.79 6.81 -14.60
C ILE A 521 18.58 7.60 -13.55
N LEU A 522 18.54 7.16 -12.30
CA LEU A 522 19.14 7.86 -11.16
C LEU A 522 20.68 7.81 -11.13
N ALA A 523 21.28 6.82 -11.78
CA ALA A 523 22.73 6.68 -11.89
C ALA A 523 23.37 7.59 -12.97
N LYS A 524 22.56 8.30 -13.79
CA LYS A 524 23.11 9.27 -14.75
C LYS A 524 24.06 10.26 -14.05
N GLU A 525 25.10 10.69 -14.73
CA GLU A 525 26.12 11.59 -14.16
C GLU A 525 25.60 13.01 -13.93
N ASN A 526 24.64 13.46 -14.73
CA ASN A 526 24.05 14.80 -14.62
C ASN A 526 23.25 14.99 -13.34
N LYS A 527 23.23 16.21 -12.88
CA LYS A 527 22.35 16.66 -11.81
C LYS A 527 20.95 16.89 -12.36
N PHE A 528 19.96 16.48 -11.59
CA PHE A 528 18.56 16.69 -11.93
C PHE A 528 18.12 18.12 -11.63
N THR A 529 17.54 18.79 -12.60
CA THR A 529 16.66 19.94 -12.35
C THR A 529 15.31 19.46 -11.83
N TYR A 530 14.53 20.33 -11.19
CA TYR A 530 13.19 19.97 -10.71
C TYR A 530 12.25 19.56 -11.88
N GLU A 531 12.41 20.16 -13.06
CA GLU A 531 11.66 19.81 -14.27
C GLU A 531 12.04 18.41 -14.79
N GLU A 532 13.32 18.06 -14.84
CA GLU A 532 13.76 16.71 -15.23
C GLU A 532 13.31 15.68 -14.21
N TRP A 533 13.36 15.99 -12.91
CA TRP A 533 12.84 15.15 -11.85
C TRP A 533 11.35 14.83 -12.03
N ALA A 534 10.55 15.86 -12.32
CA ALA A 534 9.12 15.71 -12.58
C ALA A 534 8.87 14.89 -13.86
N LYS A 535 9.62 15.15 -14.93
CA LYS A 535 9.49 14.42 -16.19
C LYS A 535 9.85 12.94 -16.02
N ASP A 536 10.94 12.62 -15.34
CA ASP A 536 11.41 11.25 -15.18
C ASP A 536 10.46 10.40 -14.31
N ALA A 537 9.59 11.02 -13.50
CA ALA A 537 8.50 10.34 -12.79
C ALA A 537 7.50 9.66 -13.74
N PHE A 538 7.39 10.16 -14.97
CA PHE A 538 6.57 9.60 -16.04
C PHE A 538 7.40 8.94 -17.15
N ASP A 539 8.63 8.46 -16.86
CA ASP A 539 9.44 7.76 -17.87
C ASP A 539 8.68 6.56 -18.46
N THR A 540 8.61 6.53 -19.78
CA THR A 540 7.82 5.58 -20.58
C THR A 540 8.67 4.52 -21.30
N HIS A 541 9.96 4.41 -21.00
CA HIS A 541 10.84 3.40 -21.58
C HIS A 541 10.49 1.98 -21.13
N ILE A 542 10.41 1.03 -22.06
CA ILE A 542 10.03 -0.37 -21.84
C ILE A 542 11.29 -1.24 -21.75
N LEU A 543 11.83 -1.40 -20.55
CA LEU A 543 13.06 -2.16 -20.30
C LEU A 543 12.98 -3.62 -20.77
N GLN A 544 11.83 -4.28 -20.64
CA GLN A 544 11.65 -5.69 -21.01
C GLN A 544 11.78 -5.89 -22.51
N ALA A 545 11.44 -4.90 -23.33
CA ALA A 545 11.57 -4.96 -24.79
C ALA A 545 13.03 -5.11 -25.23
N GLU A 546 14.01 -4.55 -24.50
CA GLU A 546 15.44 -4.70 -24.78
C GLU A 546 15.89 -6.16 -24.78
N ARG A 547 15.18 -7.03 -24.05
CA ARG A 547 15.46 -8.49 -23.95
C ARG A 547 14.62 -9.30 -24.92
N ASP A 548 13.36 -8.91 -25.09
CA ASP A 548 12.38 -9.71 -25.83
C ASP A 548 12.52 -9.55 -27.35
N ILE A 549 12.82 -8.34 -27.84
CA ILE A 549 12.95 -8.07 -29.28
C ILE A 549 14.15 -8.84 -29.92
N PRO A 550 15.34 -8.88 -29.32
CA PRO A 550 16.42 -9.75 -29.82
C PRO A 550 16.00 -11.22 -29.84
N ALA A 551 15.35 -11.72 -28.79
CA ALA A 551 14.90 -13.11 -28.72
C ALA A 551 13.83 -13.45 -29.79
N LEU A 552 12.92 -12.51 -30.05
CA LEU A 552 11.92 -12.61 -31.13
C LEU A 552 12.61 -12.63 -32.51
N SER A 553 13.66 -11.82 -32.70
CA SER A 553 14.43 -11.78 -33.96
C SER A 553 15.11 -13.11 -34.27
N VAL A 554 15.69 -13.78 -33.27
CA VAL A 554 16.26 -15.11 -33.42
C VAL A 554 15.21 -16.13 -33.87
N ASP A 555 14.02 -16.10 -33.29
CA ASP A 555 12.95 -17.02 -33.69
C ASP A 555 12.40 -16.68 -35.10
N PHE A 556 12.41 -15.42 -35.47
CA PHE A 556 12.06 -15.00 -36.83
C PHE A 556 13.08 -15.51 -37.89
N ASP A 557 14.39 -15.49 -37.61
CA ASP A 557 15.39 -16.02 -38.49
C ASP A 557 15.28 -17.55 -38.69
N LYS A 558 14.88 -18.27 -37.63
CA LYS A 558 14.52 -19.71 -37.75
C LYS A 558 13.29 -19.91 -38.65
N LEU A 559 12.25 -19.05 -38.46
CA LEU A 559 11.05 -19.10 -39.28
C LEU A 559 11.36 -18.88 -40.77
N LYS A 560 12.27 -17.93 -41.11
CA LYS A 560 12.71 -17.69 -42.49
C LYS A 560 13.26 -18.94 -43.14
N GLN A 561 13.98 -19.79 -42.40
CA GLN A 561 14.53 -21.05 -42.89
C GLN A 561 13.48 -22.15 -43.02
N GLN A 562 12.52 -22.21 -42.06
CA GLN A 562 11.54 -23.30 -42.01
C GLN A 562 10.30 -23.02 -42.89
N ASP A 563 9.81 -21.78 -42.91
CA ASP A 563 8.64 -21.35 -43.66
C ASP A 563 8.82 -19.93 -44.18
N PRO A 564 9.48 -19.76 -45.31
CA PRO A 564 9.73 -18.45 -45.92
C PRO A 564 8.46 -17.70 -46.32
N ALA A 565 7.35 -18.39 -46.60
CA ALA A 565 6.09 -17.78 -46.98
C ALA A 565 5.40 -17.12 -45.77
N ARG A 566 5.40 -17.80 -44.63
CA ARG A 566 4.92 -17.29 -43.37
C ARG A 566 5.83 -16.16 -42.85
N ALA A 567 7.14 -16.30 -42.99
CA ALA A 567 8.08 -15.26 -42.57
C ALA A 567 7.84 -13.94 -43.31
N ARG A 568 7.64 -13.98 -44.65
CA ARG A 568 7.33 -12.76 -45.45
C ARG A 568 6.10 -12.00 -44.96
N LYS A 569 5.08 -12.68 -44.42
CA LYS A 569 3.91 -12.04 -43.87
C LYS A 569 4.19 -11.29 -42.57
N LEU A 570 5.11 -11.81 -41.74
CA LEU A 570 5.45 -11.25 -40.45
C LEU A 570 6.61 -10.24 -40.51
N GLU A 571 7.36 -10.19 -41.62
CA GLU A 571 8.56 -9.36 -41.79
C GLU A 571 8.30 -7.86 -41.49
N PRO A 572 7.21 -7.23 -41.97
CA PRO A 572 6.94 -5.83 -41.66
C PRO A 572 6.76 -5.58 -40.16
N ALA A 573 6.07 -6.48 -39.45
CA ALA A 573 5.83 -6.36 -38.02
C ALA A 573 7.10 -6.55 -37.20
N VAL A 574 7.94 -7.52 -37.60
CA VAL A 574 9.24 -7.72 -36.94
C VAL A 574 10.18 -6.54 -37.21
N ALA A 575 10.15 -5.97 -38.41
CA ALA A 575 10.92 -4.77 -38.74
C ALA A 575 10.49 -3.55 -37.91
N ASP A 576 9.18 -3.32 -37.75
CA ASP A 576 8.65 -2.24 -36.90
C ASP A 576 9.09 -2.42 -35.43
N LEU A 577 9.03 -3.65 -34.88
CA LEU A 577 9.51 -3.93 -33.52
C LEU A 577 11.03 -3.74 -33.37
N LYS A 578 11.82 -4.09 -34.37
CA LYS A 578 13.28 -3.89 -34.35
C LYS A 578 13.70 -2.43 -34.47
N GLY A 579 12.91 -1.62 -35.16
CA GLY A 579 13.15 -0.17 -35.33
C GLY A 579 12.53 0.69 -34.24
N TRP A 580 11.85 0.08 -33.27
CA TRP A 580 11.18 0.79 -32.20
C TRP A 580 12.16 1.33 -31.15
N ASP A 581 11.94 2.58 -30.71
CA ASP A 581 12.70 3.26 -29.66
C ASP A 581 12.42 2.71 -28.22
N MET A 582 11.51 1.74 -28.11
CA MET A 582 11.07 1.11 -26.86
C MET A 582 10.38 2.09 -25.89
N VAL A 583 9.74 3.13 -26.42
CA VAL A 583 8.95 4.12 -25.68
C VAL A 583 7.46 3.85 -25.86
N SER A 584 6.70 3.87 -24.75
CA SER A 584 5.25 3.64 -24.72
C SER A 584 4.45 4.93 -24.89
N SER A 585 4.82 5.79 -25.85
CA SER A 585 4.06 6.98 -26.19
C SER A 585 2.68 6.64 -26.80
N ILE A 586 1.73 7.56 -26.67
CA ILE A 586 0.36 7.36 -27.22
C ILE A 586 0.34 7.11 -28.73
N ASP A 587 1.30 7.62 -29.49
CA ASP A 587 1.41 7.46 -30.92
C ASP A 587 2.18 6.21 -31.36
N SER A 588 2.80 5.49 -30.42
CA SER A 588 3.64 4.34 -30.70
C SER A 588 2.83 3.14 -31.19
N LYS A 589 2.96 2.80 -32.45
CA LYS A 589 2.35 1.59 -33.06
C LYS A 589 3.11 0.32 -32.66
N PRO A 590 4.45 0.31 -32.60
CA PRO A 590 5.19 -0.85 -32.10
C PRO A 590 4.85 -1.19 -30.66
N MET A 591 4.56 -0.21 -29.79
CA MET A 591 4.15 -0.46 -28.41
C MET A 591 2.86 -1.28 -28.34
N THR A 592 1.86 -0.95 -29.14
CA THR A 592 0.60 -1.72 -29.21
C THR A 592 0.88 -3.19 -29.57
N LEU A 593 1.65 -3.38 -30.65
CA LEU A 593 2.00 -4.71 -31.11
C LEU A 593 2.78 -5.49 -30.05
N TYR A 594 3.77 -4.84 -29.41
CA TYR A 594 4.61 -5.45 -28.39
C TYR A 594 3.81 -5.83 -27.12
N ALA A 595 3.01 -4.91 -26.60
CA ALA A 595 2.26 -5.14 -25.35
C ALA A 595 1.28 -6.31 -25.50
N LEU A 596 0.51 -6.33 -26.59
CA LEU A 596 -0.42 -7.41 -26.87
C LEU A 596 0.28 -8.73 -27.20
N TRP A 597 1.39 -8.67 -27.93
CA TRP A 597 2.24 -9.84 -28.18
C TRP A 597 2.82 -10.44 -26.89
N PHE A 598 3.35 -9.61 -26.01
CA PHE A 598 3.89 -10.06 -24.72
C PHE A 598 2.84 -10.81 -23.90
N GLU A 599 1.64 -10.24 -23.80
CA GLU A 599 0.52 -10.86 -23.10
C GLU A 599 0.10 -12.19 -23.77
N ARG A 600 -0.07 -12.21 -25.10
CA ARG A 600 -0.45 -13.40 -25.87
C ARG A 600 0.61 -14.51 -25.76
N PHE A 601 1.86 -14.16 -25.86
CA PHE A 601 2.97 -15.11 -25.67
C PHE A 601 2.93 -15.72 -24.27
N GLY A 602 2.70 -14.90 -23.25
CA GLY A 602 2.53 -15.36 -21.88
C GLY A 602 1.36 -16.32 -21.70
N GLN A 603 0.19 -16.02 -22.30
CA GLN A 603 -0.99 -16.88 -22.26
C GLN A 603 -0.73 -18.25 -22.91
N LEU A 604 -0.18 -18.27 -24.13
CA LEU A 604 0.14 -19.52 -24.82
C LEU A 604 1.14 -20.38 -24.04
N LYS A 605 2.17 -19.74 -23.50
CA LYS A 605 3.18 -20.42 -22.67
C LYS A 605 2.57 -20.99 -21.39
N GLY A 606 1.70 -20.23 -20.73
CA GLY A 606 0.98 -20.65 -19.52
C GLY A 606 0.02 -21.80 -19.77
N ALA A 607 -0.61 -21.83 -20.96
CA ALA A 607 -1.47 -22.95 -21.41
C ALA A 607 -0.65 -24.22 -21.81
N GLY A 608 0.69 -24.16 -21.74
CA GLY A 608 1.54 -25.29 -22.04
C GLY A 608 1.75 -25.55 -23.53
N ASP A 609 1.51 -24.56 -24.38
CA ASP A 609 1.77 -24.67 -25.82
C ASP A 609 3.26 -24.94 -26.08
N LYS A 610 3.56 -26.00 -26.87
CA LYS A 610 4.91 -26.50 -27.15
C LYS A 610 5.44 -26.10 -28.53
N ASP A 611 4.77 -25.16 -29.21
CA ASP A 611 5.25 -24.67 -30.50
C ASP A 611 6.70 -24.17 -30.39
N PRO A 612 7.68 -24.71 -31.17
CA PRO A 612 9.08 -24.26 -31.12
C PRO A 612 9.25 -22.80 -31.55
N LEU A 613 8.29 -22.24 -32.28
CA LEU A 613 8.22 -20.84 -32.70
C LEU A 613 7.06 -20.08 -32.01
N LEU A 614 6.84 -20.35 -30.73
CA LEU A 614 5.71 -19.81 -29.96
C LEU A 614 5.64 -18.28 -30.00
N ARG A 615 6.80 -17.57 -30.00
CA ARG A 615 6.83 -16.11 -30.17
C ARG A 615 6.26 -15.66 -31.51
N MET A 616 6.58 -16.38 -32.59
CA MET A 616 6.05 -16.08 -33.93
C MET A 616 4.55 -16.37 -34.02
N LYS A 617 4.09 -17.49 -33.41
CA LYS A 617 2.67 -17.82 -33.32
C LYS A 617 1.89 -16.73 -32.56
N ALA A 618 2.39 -16.26 -31.44
CA ALA A 618 1.79 -15.17 -30.68
C ALA A 618 1.71 -13.88 -31.50
N LEU A 619 2.78 -13.54 -32.24
CA LEU A 619 2.82 -12.33 -33.08
C LEU A 619 1.78 -12.40 -34.21
N GLU A 620 1.69 -13.53 -34.89
CA GLU A 620 0.70 -13.74 -35.95
C GLU A 620 -0.74 -13.64 -35.44
N GLN A 621 -1.05 -14.19 -34.27
CA GLN A 621 -2.36 -14.08 -33.65
C GLN A 621 -2.71 -12.63 -33.32
N VAL A 622 -1.79 -11.87 -32.73
CA VAL A 622 -2.02 -10.45 -32.40
C VAL A 622 -2.21 -9.59 -33.64
N ILE A 623 -1.42 -9.83 -34.70
CA ILE A 623 -1.62 -9.15 -35.99
C ILE A 623 -3.03 -9.40 -36.52
N ASN A 624 -3.49 -10.65 -36.49
CA ASN A 624 -4.84 -11.01 -36.95
C ASN A 624 -5.94 -10.39 -36.09
N ASP A 625 -5.74 -10.35 -34.77
CA ASP A 625 -6.69 -9.73 -33.84
C ASP A 625 -6.79 -8.22 -34.09
N LEU A 626 -5.66 -7.52 -34.18
CA LEU A 626 -5.64 -6.08 -34.49
C LEU A 626 -6.26 -5.79 -35.86
N GLN A 627 -5.96 -6.61 -36.88
CA GLN A 627 -6.54 -6.45 -38.22
C GLN A 627 -8.06 -6.63 -38.21
N ARG A 628 -8.58 -7.60 -37.43
CA ARG A 628 -10.03 -7.82 -37.24
C ARG A 628 -10.68 -6.65 -36.52
N ASP A 629 -10.10 -6.17 -35.42
CA ASP A 629 -10.74 -5.25 -34.50
C ASP A 629 -10.61 -3.79 -34.95
N PHE A 630 -9.47 -3.42 -35.55
CA PHE A 630 -9.16 -2.03 -35.98
C PHE A 630 -9.00 -1.86 -37.51
N GLY A 631 -9.09 -2.94 -38.29
CA GLY A 631 -8.88 -2.89 -39.74
C GLY A 631 -7.41 -2.77 -40.15
N THR A 632 -6.50 -2.66 -39.20
CA THR A 632 -5.03 -2.62 -39.38
C THR A 632 -4.33 -3.13 -38.13
N TRP A 633 -3.15 -3.74 -38.30
CA TRP A 633 -2.31 -4.09 -37.16
C TRP A 633 -1.43 -2.91 -36.67
N LYS A 634 -1.31 -1.83 -37.46
CA LYS A 634 -0.55 -0.61 -37.12
C LYS A 634 -1.43 0.36 -36.34
N VAL A 635 -1.79 -0.02 -35.12
CA VAL A 635 -2.66 0.77 -34.23
C VAL A 635 -1.78 1.55 -33.24
N ALA A 636 -2.02 2.84 -33.07
CA ALA A 636 -1.35 3.67 -32.08
C ALA A 636 -1.70 3.21 -30.66
N TRP A 637 -0.76 3.29 -29.71
CA TRP A 637 -0.98 2.82 -28.34
C TRP A 637 -2.16 3.52 -27.65
N GLY A 638 -2.28 4.83 -27.82
CA GLY A 638 -3.38 5.60 -27.26
C GLY A 638 -4.78 5.29 -27.83
N GLU A 639 -4.87 4.60 -28.99
CA GLU A 639 -6.14 4.09 -29.49
C GLU A 639 -6.63 2.86 -28.71
N VAL A 640 -5.70 2.13 -28.10
CA VAL A 640 -5.98 0.91 -27.32
C VAL A 640 -5.97 1.18 -25.83
N ASN A 641 -4.99 1.92 -25.33
CA ASN A 641 -4.70 2.18 -23.94
C ASN A 641 -5.41 3.47 -23.46
N ARG A 642 -6.50 3.32 -22.69
CA ARG A 642 -7.44 4.42 -22.43
C ARG A 642 -7.65 4.66 -20.94
N LEU A 643 -7.73 5.92 -20.55
CA LEU A 643 -8.19 6.36 -19.24
C LEU A 643 -9.65 6.80 -19.34
N GLU A 644 -10.53 6.09 -18.62
CA GLU A 644 -11.96 6.37 -18.55
C GLU A 644 -12.39 6.34 -17.09
N ARG A 645 -13.13 7.33 -16.61
CA ARG A 645 -13.65 7.33 -15.24
C ARG A 645 -15.04 6.71 -15.20
N ARG A 646 -15.26 5.85 -14.21
CA ARG A 646 -16.55 5.24 -13.90
C ARG A 646 -16.83 5.27 -12.41
N ASP A 647 -18.10 5.22 -12.05
CA ASP A 647 -18.51 5.25 -10.65
C ASP A 647 -18.22 3.94 -9.92
N THR A 648 -18.17 2.83 -10.64
CA THR A 648 -17.95 1.48 -10.08
C THR A 648 -17.27 0.56 -11.08
N LEU A 649 -16.51 -0.42 -10.58
CA LEU A 649 -16.03 -1.56 -11.35
C LEU A 649 -17.14 -2.62 -11.43
N GLY A 650 -18.02 -2.52 -12.44
CA GLY A 650 -18.96 -3.58 -12.79
C GLY A 650 -18.52 -4.35 -14.03
N ASP A 651 -19.15 -5.48 -14.31
CA ASP A 651 -18.84 -6.34 -15.48
C ASP A 651 -19.04 -5.66 -16.84
N GLN A 652 -19.66 -4.48 -16.88
CA GLN A 652 -19.92 -3.67 -18.08
C GLN A 652 -19.57 -2.19 -17.81
N ALA A 653 -18.51 -1.95 -17.04
CA ALA A 653 -18.19 -0.60 -16.60
C ALA A 653 -17.72 0.31 -17.74
N PHE A 654 -16.92 -0.19 -18.68
CA PHE A 654 -16.25 0.60 -19.72
C PHE A 654 -16.90 0.43 -21.09
N SER A 655 -16.76 1.47 -21.92
CA SER A 655 -17.33 1.44 -23.29
C SER A 655 -16.48 2.24 -24.27
N ASP A 656 -16.24 1.69 -25.47
CA ASP A 656 -15.58 2.38 -26.58
C ASP A 656 -16.31 3.65 -27.02
N ASN A 657 -17.60 3.79 -26.70
CA ASN A 657 -18.44 4.94 -27.03
C ASN A 657 -18.42 6.04 -25.95
N ALA A 658 -17.84 5.77 -24.79
CA ALA A 658 -17.73 6.76 -23.72
C ALA A 658 -16.49 7.66 -23.90
N GLU A 659 -16.53 8.83 -23.27
CA GLU A 659 -15.37 9.72 -23.22
C GLU A 659 -14.21 9.04 -22.50
N SER A 660 -13.07 8.97 -23.14
CA SER A 660 -11.85 8.42 -22.56
C SER A 660 -10.62 9.09 -23.17
N LEU A 661 -9.53 9.14 -22.41
CA LEU A 661 -8.29 9.80 -22.81
C LEU A 661 -7.24 8.77 -23.25
N PRO A 662 -6.52 9.01 -24.36
CA PRO A 662 -5.34 8.22 -24.71
C PRO A 662 -4.29 8.39 -23.62
N THR A 663 -3.66 7.28 -23.18
CA THR A 663 -2.70 7.33 -22.08
C THR A 663 -1.46 6.52 -22.44
N ALA A 664 -0.29 7.10 -22.18
CA ALA A 664 1.00 6.44 -22.33
C ALA A 664 1.26 5.42 -21.21
N GLY A 665 2.50 4.96 -21.08
CA GLY A 665 2.88 4.00 -20.06
C GLY A 665 2.42 2.58 -20.33
N GLY A 666 2.43 1.74 -19.32
CA GLY A 666 2.06 0.34 -19.43
C GLY A 666 2.21 -0.42 -18.11
N PRO A 667 1.95 -1.73 -18.10
CA PRO A 667 2.06 -2.51 -16.87
C PRO A 667 3.52 -2.61 -16.39
N GLY A 668 3.71 -2.48 -15.07
CA GLY A 668 5.04 -2.40 -14.44
C GLY A 668 5.94 -3.61 -14.65
N TRP A 669 5.40 -4.78 -14.98
CA TRP A 669 6.22 -5.96 -15.31
C TRP A 669 6.97 -5.82 -16.66
N LEU A 670 6.59 -4.83 -17.49
CA LEU A 670 7.36 -4.45 -18.66
C LEU A 670 8.59 -3.59 -18.32
N GLY A 671 8.76 -3.21 -17.06
CA GLY A 671 9.87 -2.38 -16.58
C GLY A 671 9.73 -0.91 -16.97
N VAL A 672 8.51 -0.41 -17.03
CA VAL A 672 8.20 1.00 -17.28
C VAL A 672 7.96 1.73 -15.96
N VAL A 673 8.45 2.97 -15.81
CA VAL A 673 8.21 3.79 -14.61
C VAL A 673 6.78 4.26 -14.58
N PHE A 674 6.26 4.81 -15.69
CA PHE A 674 4.86 5.21 -15.81
C PHE A 674 3.95 3.98 -15.84
N ASN A 675 3.54 3.54 -14.67
CA ASN A 675 2.67 2.37 -14.55
C ASN A 675 1.22 2.71 -14.85
N PHE A 676 0.66 1.99 -15.82
CA PHE A 676 -0.75 2.08 -16.21
C PHE A 676 -1.27 0.68 -16.55
N TYR A 677 -1.99 0.08 -15.61
CA TYR A 677 -2.57 -1.25 -15.76
C TYR A 677 -3.96 -1.16 -16.36
N THR A 678 -4.18 -1.87 -17.46
CA THR A 678 -5.47 -1.88 -18.15
C THR A 678 -6.13 -3.25 -18.13
N ARG A 679 -7.46 -3.25 -18.22
CA ARG A 679 -8.27 -4.46 -18.45
C ARG A 679 -8.97 -4.39 -19.81
N PRO A 680 -9.04 -5.52 -20.54
CA PRO A 680 -9.96 -5.64 -21.67
C PRO A 680 -11.40 -5.69 -21.11
N GLN A 681 -12.33 -5.10 -21.82
CA GLN A 681 -13.76 -5.19 -21.55
C GLN A 681 -14.41 -6.07 -22.59
N LYS A 682 -15.29 -7.01 -22.17
CA LYS A 682 -15.99 -7.90 -23.11
C LYS A 682 -16.86 -7.11 -24.08
N GLY A 683 -16.63 -7.30 -25.38
CA GLY A 683 -17.36 -6.62 -26.44
C GLY A 683 -16.72 -5.30 -26.90
N GLU A 684 -15.71 -4.79 -26.18
CA GLU A 684 -14.98 -3.58 -26.50
C GLU A 684 -13.61 -3.92 -27.12
N LYS A 685 -13.09 -3.02 -27.95
CA LYS A 685 -11.78 -3.19 -28.61
C LYS A 685 -10.65 -2.56 -27.82
N ARG A 686 -10.98 -1.56 -26.99
CA ARG A 686 -10.05 -0.80 -26.16
C ARG A 686 -9.79 -1.50 -24.83
N ARG A 687 -8.78 -1.03 -24.15
CA ARG A 687 -8.39 -1.47 -22.80
C ARG A 687 -8.40 -0.25 -21.89
N TYR A 688 -8.94 -0.42 -20.71
CA TYR A 688 -9.22 0.69 -19.81
C TYR A 688 -8.42 0.59 -18.53
N GLY A 689 -7.84 1.74 -18.11
CA GLY A 689 -7.03 1.85 -16.91
C GLY A 689 -7.82 1.53 -15.65
N VAL A 690 -7.27 0.66 -14.82
CA VAL A 690 -7.90 0.22 -13.56
C VAL A 690 -6.99 0.37 -12.35
N ALA A 691 -5.68 0.52 -12.56
CA ALA A 691 -4.68 0.72 -11.51
C ALA A 691 -3.41 1.31 -12.13
N GLY A 692 -2.52 1.82 -11.31
CA GLY A 692 -1.25 2.41 -11.75
C GLY A 692 -0.91 3.66 -10.96
N HIS A 693 -0.27 4.63 -11.59
CA HIS A 693 -0.03 5.94 -11.02
C HIS A 693 -1.35 6.52 -10.51
N SER A 694 -1.64 6.34 -9.24
CA SER A 694 -2.92 6.71 -8.64
C SER A 694 -2.88 8.05 -7.91
N PHE A 695 -1.72 8.34 -7.32
CA PHE A 695 -1.28 9.63 -6.81
C PHE A 695 0.21 9.74 -7.08
N VAL A 696 0.67 10.85 -7.67
CA VAL A 696 2.08 11.10 -7.87
C VAL A 696 2.43 12.48 -7.31
N SER A 697 3.50 12.56 -6.53
CA SER A 697 3.99 13.85 -6.06
C SER A 697 5.51 13.90 -6.17
N VAL A 698 6.00 15.04 -6.65
CA VAL A 698 7.42 15.40 -6.71
C VAL A 698 7.67 16.59 -5.81
N ILE A 699 8.65 16.47 -4.92
CA ILE A 699 8.90 17.46 -3.86
C ILE A 699 10.36 17.86 -3.90
N ASP A 700 10.61 19.18 -3.85
CA ASP A 700 11.93 19.81 -3.68
C ASP A 700 11.99 20.45 -2.28
N PHE A 701 12.98 20.05 -1.47
CA PHE A 701 13.20 20.55 -0.11
C PHE A 701 14.18 21.73 -0.10
N GLY A 702 13.90 22.75 -0.93
CA GLY A 702 14.59 24.02 -0.90
C GLY A 702 14.28 24.87 0.35
N PRO A 703 14.74 26.15 0.38
CA PRO A 703 14.43 27.09 1.47
C PRO A 703 12.93 27.22 1.74
N GLN A 704 12.11 27.15 0.71
CA GLN A 704 10.67 26.91 0.74
C GLN A 704 10.42 25.60 0.00
N VAL A 705 9.68 24.71 0.64
CA VAL A 705 9.30 23.44 0.01
C VAL A 705 8.43 23.72 -1.21
N GLN A 706 8.78 23.09 -2.33
CA GLN A 706 7.98 23.11 -3.55
C GLN A 706 7.49 21.70 -3.85
N ALA A 707 6.21 21.57 -4.16
CA ALA A 707 5.63 20.31 -4.52
C ALA A 707 4.73 20.45 -5.75
N ARG A 708 4.66 19.38 -6.53
CA ARG A 708 3.65 19.17 -7.57
C ARG A 708 3.03 17.81 -7.34
N SER A 709 1.75 17.69 -7.65
CA SER A 709 1.02 16.43 -7.50
C SER A 709 0.05 16.21 -8.63
N ILE A 710 -0.44 14.96 -8.74
CA ILE A 710 -1.49 14.58 -9.66
C ILE A 710 -2.25 13.38 -9.11
N LEU A 711 -3.58 13.45 -9.10
CA LEU A 711 -4.48 12.32 -8.99
C LEU A 711 -4.87 11.82 -10.38
N VAL A 712 -5.18 10.54 -10.49
CA VAL A 712 -5.53 9.93 -11.78
C VAL A 712 -6.78 10.54 -12.45
N PHE A 713 -7.73 11.06 -11.65
CA PHE A 713 -8.99 11.61 -12.15
C PHE A 713 -9.20 13.07 -11.75
N GLY A 714 -9.35 13.32 -10.47
CA GLY A 714 -9.67 14.58 -9.82
C GLY A 714 -10.11 14.35 -8.39
N GLU A 715 -10.41 15.41 -7.67
CA GLU A 715 -10.57 15.38 -6.21
C GLU A 715 -11.92 14.83 -5.75
N THR A 716 -12.97 14.97 -6.57
CA THR A 716 -14.33 14.55 -6.19
C THR A 716 -14.89 13.44 -7.07
N ALA A 717 -15.76 12.61 -6.50
CA ALA A 717 -16.53 11.60 -7.23
C ALA A 717 -17.87 12.12 -7.77
N ASP A 718 -18.22 13.39 -7.57
CA ASP A 718 -19.43 14.00 -8.13
C ASP A 718 -19.25 14.35 -9.61
N PRO A 719 -19.95 13.67 -10.55
CA PRO A 719 -19.84 13.94 -11.97
C PRO A 719 -20.25 15.37 -12.39
N SER A 720 -20.99 16.08 -11.55
CA SER A 720 -21.42 17.46 -11.82
C SER A 720 -20.34 18.49 -11.46
N SER A 721 -19.34 18.10 -10.68
CA SER A 721 -18.22 18.95 -10.28
C SER A 721 -17.19 19.13 -11.38
N PRO A 722 -16.61 20.34 -11.54
CA PRO A 722 -15.45 20.54 -12.42
C PRO A 722 -14.26 19.66 -12.03
N HIS A 723 -14.13 19.28 -10.75
CA HIS A 723 -13.03 18.48 -10.21
C HIS A 723 -13.28 16.95 -10.28
N TYR A 724 -14.26 16.54 -11.08
CA TYR A 724 -14.51 15.11 -11.32
C TYR A 724 -13.43 14.48 -12.21
N PHE A 725 -13.00 15.21 -13.29
CA PHE A 725 -12.10 14.67 -14.32
C PHE A 725 -11.06 15.67 -14.80
N ASP A 726 -10.86 16.78 -14.11
CA ASP A 726 -9.96 17.86 -14.50
C ASP A 726 -8.49 17.44 -14.46
N GLN A 727 -8.08 16.67 -13.44
CA GLN A 727 -6.71 16.19 -13.34
C GLN A 727 -6.40 15.03 -14.31
N ALA A 728 -7.39 14.31 -14.82
CA ALA A 728 -7.18 13.24 -15.79
C ALA A 728 -6.56 13.74 -17.11
N LYS A 729 -6.85 14.98 -17.50
CA LYS A 729 -6.26 15.61 -18.70
C LYS A 729 -4.76 15.87 -18.50
N LEU A 730 -4.37 16.39 -17.34
CA LEU A 730 -2.97 16.58 -16.98
C LEU A 730 -2.25 15.23 -16.88
N TYR A 731 -2.87 14.25 -16.23
CA TYR A 731 -2.36 12.89 -16.10
C TYR A 731 -2.07 12.25 -17.47
N ALA A 732 -3.01 12.31 -18.40
CA ALA A 732 -2.85 11.77 -19.76
C ALA A 732 -1.77 12.51 -20.58
N GLN A 733 -1.44 13.74 -20.21
CA GLN A 733 -0.38 14.56 -20.79
C GLN A 733 0.95 14.48 -20.02
N GLU A 734 1.05 13.61 -19.01
CA GLU A 734 2.24 13.44 -18.18
C GLU A 734 2.64 14.74 -17.44
N GLN A 735 1.63 15.52 -17.04
CA GLN A 735 1.77 16.82 -16.39
C GLN A 735 1.31 16.77 -14.93
N PHE A 736 1.89 17.63 -14.12
CA PHE A 736 1.50 17.86 -12.74
C PHE A 736 0.77 19.18 -12.56
N LYS A 737 -0.08 19.26 -11.54
CA LYS A 737 -0.54 20.53 -10.98
C LYS A 737 0.41 20.98 -9.86
N PRO A 738 0.50 22.29 -9.56
CA PRO A 738 1.10 22.74 -8.31
C PRO A 738 0.37 22.15 -7.10
N ALA A 739 1.13 21.77 -6.06
CA ALA A 739 0.59 21.42 -4.75
C ALA A 739 0.96 22.54 -3.77
N TRP A 740 0.08 23.55 -3.68
CA TRP A 740 0.31 24.70 -2.83
C TRP A 740 0.35 24.34 -1.36
N PHE A 741 1.32 24.86 -0.64
CA PHE A 741 1.53 24.56 0.77
C PHE A 741 1.45 25.81 1.66
N ALA A 742 2.09 26.92 1.26
CA ALA A 742 2.04 28.15 2.01
C ALA A 742 0.68 28.85 1.86
N LEU A 743 0.12 29.36 2.96
CA LEU A 743 -1.19 30.02 2.97
C LEU A 743 -1.32 31.18 1.96
N PRO A 744 -0.31 32.03 1.72
CA PRO A 744 -0.40 33.07 0.68
C PRO A 744 -0.62 32.49 -0.71
N ASP A 745 0.07 31.38 -1.05
CA ASP A 745 -0.07 30.73 -2.35
C ASP A 745 -1.43 30.05 -2.51
N ILE A 746 -1.93 29.40 -1.44
CA ILE A 746 -3.26 28.82 -1.38
C ILE A 746 -4.32 29.89 -1.62
N LYS A 747 -4.19 31.06 -0.96
CA LYS A 747 -5.12 32.19 -1.14
C LYS A 747 -5.05 32.82 -2.52
N ALA A 748 -3.86 32.84 -3.13
CA ALA A 748 -3.69 33.35 -4.51
C ALA A 748 -4.35 32.46 -5.58
N HIS A 749 -4.58 31.20 -5.26
CA HIS A 749 -5.19 30.19 -6.16
C HIS A 749 -6.48 29.62 -5.58
N LEU A 750 -7.17 30.41 -4.77
CA LEU A 750 -8.37 30.01 -4.06
C LEU A 750 -9.58 29.94 -4.99
N GLU A 751 -10.28 28.81 -5.00
CA GLU A 751 -11.63 28.71 -5.57
C GLU A 751 -12.69 29.19 -4.58
N ARG A 752 -12.63 28.66 -3.35
CA ARG A 752 -13.58 29.01 -2.26
C ARG A 752 -13.00 28.76 -0.88
N ALA A 753 -13.51 29.48 0.11
CA ALA A 753 -13.21 29.22 1.52
C ALA A 753 -14.52 29.22 2.33
N TYR A 754 -14.65 28.27 3.26
CA TYR A 754 -15.86 28.11 4.06
C TYR A 754 -15.54 27.39 5.37
N ARG A 755 -16.54 27.40 6.28
CA ARG A 755 -16.55 26.51 7.44
C ARG A 755 -17.51 25.35 7.20
N PRO A 756 -17.26 24.16 7.76
CA PRO A 756 -18.18 23.04 7.66
C PRO A 756 -19.64 23.46 8.02
N GLY A 757 -20.59 23.18 7.10
CA GLY A 757 -22.00 23.56 7.23
C GLY A 757 -22.34 25.00 6.80
N GLU A 758 -21.36 25.79 6.33
CA GLU A 758 -21.55 27.18 5.88
C GLU A 758 -21.12 27.40 4.42
N GLU A 759 -21.19 26.38 3.55
CA GLU A 759 -20.66 26.41 2.17
C GLU A 759 -21.33 27.46 1.28
N THR A 760 -22.57 27.81 1.55
CA THR A 760 -23.32 28.85 0.81
C THR A 760 -22.89 30.28 1.17
N HIS A 761 -22.16 30.44 2.26
CA HIS A 761 -21.60 31.71 2.70
C HIS A 761 -20.13 31.75 2.31
N THR A 762 -19.82 32.02 1.04
CA THR A 762 -18.43 32.20 0.58
C THR A 762 -17.80 33.30 1.42
N MET A 763 -16.82 32.96 2.26
CA MET A 763 -16.06 33.97 2.98
C MET A 763 -15.29 34.78 1.94
N ALA A 764 -15.61 36.05 1.76
CA ALA A 764 -14.86 36.95 0.93
C ALA A 764 -13.36 36.86 1.35
N ALA A 765 -12.45 36.72 0.40
CA ALA A 765 -11.02 36.74 0.64
C ALA A 765 -10.71 38.04 1.41
N GLY A 766 -10.62 37.95 2.72
CA GLY A 766 -10.24 39.09 3.56
C GLY A 766 -8.78 39.42 3.29
N HIS A 767 -8.55 40.70 2.99
CA HIS A 767 -7.26 41.33 2.69
C HIS A 767 -6.17 41.05 3.73
#